data_f2d5d02ae790f4f11c14284c64afb14a
#
_entry.id   f2d5d02ae790f4f11c14284c64afb14a
#
_cell.length_a   1.000
_cell.length_b   1.000
_cell.length_c   1.000
_cell.angle_alpha   90.00
_cell.angle_beta   90.00
_cell.angle_gamma   90.00
#
_symmetry.space_group_name_H-M   'P 1'
#
loop_
_entity.id
_entity.type
_entity.pdbx_description
1 polymer ?
#
loop_
_entity_poly.entity_id
_entity_poly.type
_entity_poly.pdbx_seq_one_letter_code
_entity_poly.pdbx_strand_id
1 'polypeptide(L)'
;MAKIVGHNTDASDSDLIPEDLPSLQTNEDAFQTIIDNLCKLREDNPRPIKEWINTIKGYFRSMTMGNISVSPYDTAWVALVPALDGSGGPQFPKSLQWIIDNQLPDGNWGEPDLFLGFDRACNTLACVIALKTWGCGAENVERGLEFIRLNLGKIEEDDPAHMPIGFEIVFPAMLEEAKALGLDLPYESPILQSIHAARAEKMKKIPMEILHNYPTTLLHSLEGLHKDVDWEKLLRLQCANGSFLFSPASTACALAYTKDEKCLDYLKKLLLNFDNAVPNVHPVDLFERLWIVDRLERLGVSRYFKQEIKDALEYVYRYWTDFGIGWASNSIVQDVDDTAMGFRLLRLHGFDVSEDCFRQFYKGGEFFCFAGQTGQAVTGMFNFYRASQILFPGETLLEKGRSFTKTFLENKHAKGECHDKWILTKDLDGEVDYALNFPWYASLSRIEHRTYLDHYGTNDIWIGKSLYKMPYVNNELFLDLAKADFNMCQSIHQKELEELVRWNAKCNFKELQFARQKSVECYFSAAATMFEPEMAKARLVWARCCVLTTVLDDYFDVGGTIEELRLFLEAVKRWDSTLVEGLSAKATVLFSGLYNTVNSISQEAYLVQGRDVSHHLRYFWERWLTSTLTESEWVESNYIPTMQEYMKVAEPSIALEPIVLSTLFFVPGELLSDEVIASYDYYHVMQLVNHAGRLLNDIQGFKRELGQGKKSSVGLYMIEHPEITEVEAIAQLKNIIDNTMQQLNWEVIRPTSVPSACKQLHFNMARIMNVFYRRTDGFSSPTEMAGLVKKVLFEPTTCLYGTCFISSSSY
;
A
#
# COMPACT_ATOMS: atom_id res chain seq x y z
N MET A 1 37.20 -28.89 -17.23
CA MET A 1 38.02 -28.42 -18.35
C MET A 1 37.38 -27.18 -18.89
N ALA A 2 37.93 -26.15 -18.56
CA ALA A 2 38.91 -25.28 -19.21
C ALA A 2 38.23 -24.31 -20.15
N LYS A 3 38.26 -23.06 -19.73
CA LYS A 3 39.01 -21.90 -20.27
C LYS A 3 38.34 -21.29 -21.51
N ILE A 4 38.20 -20.01 -21.70
CA ILE A 4 38.95 -18.78 -21.51
C ILE A 4 38.18 -17.66 -22.19
N VAL A 5 38.20 -16.50 -21.76
CA VAL A 5 38.62 -15.10 -21.89
C VAL A 5 37.44 -14.23 -22.22
N GLY A 6 37.01 -13.22 -21.53
CA GLY A 6 37.73 -12.06 -21.01
C GLY A 6 37.69 -10.90 -21.99
N HIS A 7 36.78 -9.92 -21.81
CA HIS A 7 37.11 -8.53 -22.14
C HIS A 7 36.34 -7.60 -21.22
N ASN A 8 37.13 -6.80 -20.51
CA ASN A 8 36.74 -5.61 -19.78
C ASN A 8 36.11 -4.56 -20.70
N THR A 9 35.06 -3.91 -20.23
CA THR A 9 34.93 -2.47 -20.38
C THR A 9 34.30 -1.92 -19.08
N ASP A 10 35.22 -1.35 -18.28
CA ASP A 10 34.88 -0.47 -17.17
C ASP A 10 34.22 0.79 -17.69
N ALA A 11 33.09 1.14 -17.08
CA ALA A 11 32.71 2.51 -16.82
C ALA A 11 31.75 2.49 -15.63
N SER A 12 32.30 2.44 -14.42
CA SER A 12 31.56 2.67 -13.17
C SER A 12 31.54 4.17 -12.92
N ASP A 13 30.37 4.77 -13.10
CA ASP A 13 30.03 6.09 -12.52
C ASP A 13 29.66 5.91 -11.04
N SER A 14 30.64 5.52 -10.23
CA SER A 14 30.49 5.37 -8.77
C SER A 14 31.30 6.37 -7.95
N ASP A 15 31.80 7.43 -8.55
CA ASP A 15 32.71 8.39 -7.88
C ASP A 15 32.07 9.78 -7.69
N LEU A 16 31.00 9.87 -6.91
CA LEU A 16 30.54 11.15 -6.32
C LEU A 16 29.71 10.96 -5.04
N ILE A 17 30.00 9.93 -4.24
CA ILE A 17 29.51 9.85 -2.87
C ILE A 17 30.72 10.04 -1.96
N PRO A 18 30.77 11.08 -1.10
CA PRO A 18 31.80 11.17 -0.07
C PRO A 18 31.68 9.94 0.86
N GLU A 19 32.70 9.10 0.90
CA GLU A 19 32.79 7.90 1.77
C GLU A 19 32.87 8.21 3.28
N ASP A 20 32.84 9.46 3.69
CA ASP A 20 32.94 9.89 5.09
C ASP A 20 31.64 10.49 5.62
N LEU A 21 30.60 9.65 5.81
CA LEU A 21 29.56 9.95 6.78
C LEU A 21 30.03 9.38 8.12
N PRO A 22 30.27 10.23 9.14
CA PRO A 22 30.61 9.75 10.49
C PRO A 22 29.49 8.83 10.99
N SER A 23 29.87 7.74 11.64
CA SER A 23 28.93 6.83 12.27
C SER A 23 27.91 7.64 13.09
N LEU A 24 26.61 7.33 12.98
CA LEU A 24 25.50 8.01 13.68
C LEU A 24 25.70 8.11 15.21
N GLN A 25 26.69 7.47 15.76
CA GLN A 25 27.01 7.45 17.19
C GLN A 25 27.92 8.60 17.68
N THR A 26 28.54 9.39 16.80
CA THR A 26 29.67 10.25 17.25
C THR A 26 29.59 11.72 16.91
N ASN A 27 28.54 12.25 16.25
CA ASN A 27 28.61 13.69 15.94
C ASN A 27 27.24 14.36 15.74
N GLU A 28 26.56 14.72 16.83
CA GLU A 28 25.45 15.71 16.77
C GLU A 28 25.90 17.04 16.12
N ASP A 29 27.17 17.42 16.20
CA ASP A 29 27.70 18.64 15.58
C ASP A 29 27.79 18.49 14.04
N ALA A 30 28.09 17.29 13.51
CA ALA A 30 28.03 17.03 12.07
C ALA A 30 26.58 17.01 11.57
N PHE A 31 25.64 16.46 12.35
CA PHE A 31 24.21 16.51 12.09
C PHE A 31 23.69 17.95 12.10
N GLN A 32 24.10 18.77 13.06
CA GLN A 32 23.72 20.18 13.11
C GLN A 32 24.18 20.95 11.86
N THR A 33 25.39 20.65 11.37
CA THR A 33 25.92 21.25 10.14
C THR A 33 25.13 20.85 8.90
N ILE A 34 24.67 19.56 8.80
CA ILE A 34 23.80 19.08 7.71
C ILE A 34 22.44 19.77 7.78
N ILE A 35 21.84 19.86 8.96
CA ILE A 35 20.56 20.56 9.19
C ILE A 35 20.67 22.03 8.79
N ASP A 36 21.71 22.75 9.23
CA ASP A 36 21.92 24.15 8.91
C ASP A 36 22.08 24.42 7.39
N ASN A 37 22.72 23.51 6.68
CA ASN A 37 22.89 23.62 5.24
C ASN A 37 21.61 23.30 4.45
N LEU A 38 20.77 22.38 4.92
CA LEU A 38 19.50 22.01 4.29
C LEU A 38 18.40 23.07 4.53
N CYS A 39 18.39 23.70 5.71
CA CYS A 39 17.40 24.76 6.01
C CYS A 39 17.59 26.04 5.20
N LYS A 40 18.79 26.31 4.67
CA LYS A 40 19.10 27.51 3.86
C LYS A 40 18.56 27.44 2.44
N LEU A 41 18.03 26.28 1.98
CA LEU A 41 17.73 26.02 0.57
C LEU A 41 16.25 26.18 0.16
N ARG A 42 15.29 26.57 1.05
CA ARG A 42 13.86 26.55 0.68
C ARG A 42 13.00 27.66 1.25
N GLU A 43 12.54 28.53 0.36
CA GLU A 43 11.26 29.27 0.47
C GLU A 43 10.29 28.67 -0.55
N ASP A 44 9.38 27.80 -0.11
CA ASP A 44 8.40 27.16 -0.99
C ASP A 44 7.13 28.02 -1.14
N ASN A 45 6.66 28.16 -2.38
CA ASN A 45 5.42 28.87 -2.72
C ASN A 45 4.21 27.92 -2.57
N PRO A 46 3.26 28.12 -1.64
CA PRO A 46 2.15 27.23 -1.37
C PRO A 46 0.99 27.25 -2.39
N ARG A 47 1.04 28.12 -3.43
CA ARG A 47 -0.04 28.31 -4.40
C ARG A 47 -0.34 27.05 -5.24
N PRO A 48 0.66 26.32 -5.77
CA PRO A 48 0.39 25.13 -6.58
C PRO A 48 -0.35 24.02 -5.83
N ILE A 49 0.02 23.75 -4.57
CA ILE A 49 -0.59 22.68 -3.77
C ILE A 49 -2.11 22.83 -3.64
N LYS A 50 -2.58 24.05 -3.36
CA LYS A 50 -4.02 24.32 -3.21
C LYS A 50 -4.79 24.11 -4.53
N GLU A 51 -4.18 24.50 -5.64
CA GLU A 51 -4.76 24.31 -6.98
C GLU A 51 -4.85 22.81 -7.31
N TRP A 52 -3.79 22.05 -7.07
CA TRP A 52 -3.77 20.59 -7.27
C TRP A 52 -4.81 19.86 -6.43
N ILE A 53 -4.93 20.20 -5.14
CA ILE A 53 -5.98 19.65 -4.27
C ILE A 53 -7.37 19.92 -4.84
N ASN A 54 -7.65 21.15 -5.29
CA ASN A 54 -8.96 21.51 -5.86
C ASN A 54 -9.25 20.74 -7.16
N THR A 55 -8.24 20.55 -8.00
CA THR A 55 -8.37 19.77 -9.24
C THR A 55 -8.69 18.30 -8.94
N ILE A 56 -7.97 17.67 -8.00
CA ILE A 56 -8.21 16.29 -7.60
C ILE A 56 -9.61 16.13 -6.96
N LYS A 57 -10.05 17.09 -6.15
CA LYS A 57 -11.45 17.13 -5.66
C LYS A 57 -12.46 17.23 -6.82
N GLY A 58 -12.07 17.90 -7.91
CA GLY A 58 -12.84 17.94 -9.15
C GLY A 58 -13.00 16.54 -9.77
N TYR A 59 -11.96 15.72 -9.76
CA TYR A 59 -12.02 14.32 -10.25
C TYR A 59 -13.07 13.52 -9.49
N PHE A 60 -13.06 13.55 -8.15
CA PHE A 60 -14.09 12.87 -7.35
C PHE A 60 -15.51 13.31 -7.67
N ARG A 61 -15.74 14.61 -7.92
CA ARG A 61 -17.06 15.15 -8.27
C ARG A 61 -17.52 14.74 -9.67
N SER A 62 -16.59 14.60 -10.63
CA SER A 62 -16.87 14.17 -12.01
C SER A 62 -16.91 12.66 -12.18
N MET A 63 -16.50 11.91 -11.16
CA MET A 63 -16.48 10.46 -11.17
C MET A 63 -17.92 9.90 -11.13
N THR A 64 -18.39 9.39 -12.25
CA THR A 64 -19.73 8.81 -12.39
C THR A 64 -19.64 7.28 -12.52
N MET A 65 -19.48 6.81 -13.75
CA MET A 65 -19.43 5.37 -14.08
C MET A 65 -18.01 4.89 -14.40
N GLY A 66 -17.01 5.72 -14.13
CA GLY A 66 -15.57 5.50 -14.38
C GLY A 66 -15.07 6.17 -15.65
N ASN A 67 -13.84 6.73 -15.55
CA ASN A 67 -13.17 7.44 -16.64
C ASN A 67 -12.04 6.58 -17.19
N ILE A 68 -12.18 6.16 -18.44
CA ILE A 68 -11.31 5.22 -19.13
C ILE A 68 -11.16 5.63 -20.60
N SER A 69 -9.98 5.43 -21.21
CA SER A 69 -9.74 5.74 -22.61
C SER A 69 -10.54 4.82 -23.54
N VAL A 70 -10.81 5.30 -24.75
CA VAL A 70 -11.55 4.55 -25.78
C VAL A 70 -10.69 3.47 -26.43
N SER A 71 -11.34 2.44 -26.98
CA SER A 71 -10.75 1.28 -27.61
C SER A 71 -11.09 1.24 -29.10
N PRO A 72 -10.11 1.25 -29.99
CA PRO A 72 -10.37 1.05 -31.43
C PRO A 72 -11.00 -0.30 -31.72
N TYR A 73 -10.56 -1.36 -31.04
CA TYR A 73 -11.10 -2.72 -31.16
C TYR A 73 -12.60 -2.77 -30.87
N ASP A 74 -13.02 -2.28 -29.68
CA ASP A 74 -14.42 -2.33 -29.27
C ASP A 74 -15.29 -1.39 -30.10
N THR A 75 -14.74 -0.23 -30.51
CA THR A 75 -15.42 0.70 -31.42
C THR A 75 -15.66 0.05 -32.77
N ALA A 76 -14.72 -0.74 -33.27
CA ALA A 76 -14.90 -1.49 -34.53
C ALA A 76 -16.03 -2.53 -34.43
N TRP A 77 -16.12 -3.28 -33.33
CA TRP A 77 -17.24 -4.21 -33.12
C TRP A 77 -18.58 -3.50 -33.03
N VAL A 78 -18.65 -2.34 -32.41
CA VAL A 78 -19.86 -1.49 -32.38
C VAL A 78 -20.22 -1.01 -33.81
N ALA A 79 -19.22 -0.61 -34.59
CA ALA A 79 -19.42 -0.16 -35.98
C ALA A 79 -19.90 -1.29 -36.90
N LEU A 80 -19.63 -2.57 -36.61
CA LEU A 80 -20.08 -3.72 -37.36
C LEU A 80 -21.58 -4.03 -37.24
N VAL A 81 -22.28 -3.47 -36.20
CA VAL A 81 -23.70 -3.73 -36.01
C VAL A 81 -24.55 -3.25 -37.20
N PRO A 82 -25.32 -4.12 -37.84
CA PRO A 82 -26.19 -3.72 -38.93
C PRO A 82 -27.38 -2.92 -38.44
N ALA A 83 -27.88 -2.03 -39.26
CA ALA A 83 -29.07 -1.22 -38.98
C ALA A 83 -30.27 -2.11 -38.64
N LEU A 84 -30.89 -1.90 -37.53
CA LEU A 84 -32.01 -2.72 -37.00
C LEU A 84 -33.30 -2.52 -37.81
N ASP A 85 -33.40 -1.40 -38.51
CA ASP A 85 -34.54 -1.06 -39.40
C ASP A 85 -34.49 -1.77 -40.77
N GLY A 86 -33.41 -2.54 -41.07
CA GLY A 86 -33.22 -3.25 -42.29
C GLY A 86 -32.76 -2.39 -43.46
N SER A 87 -32.30 -1.17 -43.24
CA SER A 87 -31.81 -0.24 -44.30
C SER A 87 -30.54 -0.71 -45.00
N GLY A 88 -29.86 -1.74 -44.48
CA GLY A 88 -28.68 -2.34 -45.09
C GLY A 88 -27.39 -1.59 -44.84
N GLY A 89 -27.40 -0.55 -43.99
CA GLY A 89 -26.23 0.20 -43.54
C GLY A 89 -25.80 -0.16 -42.08
N PRO A 90 -24.79 0.52 -41.56
CA PRO A 90 -24.39 0.35 -40.16
C PRO A 90 -25.37 1.02 -39.20
N GLN A 91 -25.60 0.42 -38.02
CA GLN A 91 -26.44 1.01 -36.95
C GLN A 91 -25.80 2.28 -36.36
N PHE A 92 -24.47 2.34 -36.31
CA PHE A 92 -23.69 3.42 -35.72
C PHE A 92 -22.66 4.01 -36.72
N PRO A 93 -23.12 4.75 -37.74
CA PRO A 93 -22.21 5.24 -38.80
C PRO A 93 -21.13 6.20 -38.31
N LYS A 94 -21.36 6.93 -37.21
CA LYS A 94 -20.37 7.83 -36.64
C LYS A 94 -19.19 7.08 -36.02
N SER A 95 -19.37 5.85 -35.55
CA SER A 95 -18.27 5.02 -35.08
C SER A 95 -17.33 4.59 -36.23
N LEU A 96 -17.87 4.37 -37.46
CA LEU A 96 -17.02 4.17 -38.62
C LEU A 96 -16.19 5.41 -38.96
N GLN A 97 -16.81 6.61 -38.87
CA GLN A 97 -16.06 7.85 -39.11
C GLN A 97 -14.96 8.03 -38.06
N TRP A 98 -15.26 7.73 -36.77
CA TRP A 98 -14.24 7.77 -35.71
C TRP A 98 -13.05 6.85 -36.05
N ILE A 99 -13.28 5.62 -36.53
CA ILE A 99 -12.22 4.70 -36.95
C ILE A 99 -11.35 5.32 -38.05
N ILE A 100 -11.97 5.93 -39.11
CA ILE A 100 -11.24 6.57 -40.19
C ILE A 100 -10.33 7.70 -39.65
N ASP A 101 -10.87 8.53 -38.76
CA ASP A 101 -10.20 9.74 -38.25
C ASP A 101 -9.09 9.42 -37.23
N ASN A 102 -9.09 8.23 -36.64
CA ASN A 102 -8.16 7.84 -35.57
C ASN A 102 -7.13 6.75 -35.98
N GLN A 103 -6.90 6.56 -37.27
CA GLN A 103 -5.80 5.73 -37.76
C GLN A 103 -4.45 6.38 -37.43
N LEU A 104 -3.52 5.66 -36.88
CA LEU A 104 -2.17 6.15 -36.58
C LEU A 104 -1.35 6.36 -37.85
N PRO A 105 -0.29 7.21 -37.81
CA PRO A 105 0.50 7.55 -39.00
C PRO A 105 1.14 6.35 -39.69
N ASP A 106 1.45 5.30 -38.97
CA ASP A 106 2.02 4.05 -39.47
C ASP A 106 0.97 3.04 -40.03
N GLY A 107 -0.30 3.42 -40.08
CA GLY A 107 -1.38 2.65 -40.68
C GLY A 107 -2.15 1.74 -39.72
N ASN A 108 -1.76 1.61 -38.48
CA ASN A 108 -2.47 0.81 -37.51
C ASN A 108 -3.46 1.60 -36.66
N TRP A 109 -4.10 0.92 -35.69
CA TRP A 109 -4.87 1.47 -34.57
C TRP A 109 -4.36 0.85 -33.26
N GLY A 110 -4.41 1.60 -32.17
CA GLY A 110 -4.03 1.16 -30.82
C GLY A 110 -3.53 2.31 -29.96
N GLU A 111 -2.93 2.00 -28.81
CA GLU A 111 -2.39 3.01 -27.89
C GLU A 111 -1.11 3.65 -28.46
N PRO A 112 -1.07 4.97 -28.69
CA PRO A 112 0.08 5.59 -29.34
C PRO A 112 1.38 5.53 -28.53
N ASP A 113 1.31 5.56 -27.21
CA ASP A 113 2.47 5.68 -26.31
C ASP A 113 3.19 4.36 -26.03
N LEU A 114 2.55 3.21 -26.36
CA LEU A 114 3.15 1.88 -26.17
C LEU A 114 2.85 0.97 -27.37
N PHE A 115 3.90 0.33 -27.91
CA PHE A 115 3.75 -0.68 -28.93
C PHE A 115 3.70 -2.08 -28.28
N LEU A 116 2.60 -2.80 -28.51
CA LEU A 116 2.43 -4.21 -28.18
C LEU A 116 1.86 -4.90 -29.43
N GLY A 117 2.57 -5.90 -29.97
CA GLY A 117 2.19 -6.56 -31.24
C GLY A 117 0.81 -7.21 -31.19
N PHE A 118 0.46 -7.87 -30.07
CA PHE A 118 -0.88 -8.40 -29.85
C PHE A 118 -1.96 -7.32 -29.95
N ASP A 119 -1.78 -6.20 -29.26
CA ASP A 119 -2.74 -5.08 -29.24
C ASP A 119 -2.89 -4.47 -30.63
N ARG A 120 -1.75 -4.15 -31.27
CA ARG A 120 -1.75 -3.52 -32.61
C ARG A 120 -2.40 -4.40 -33.67
N ALA A 121 -2.09 -5.70 -33.67
CA ALA A 121 -2.69 -6.64 -34.61
C ALA A 121 -4.21 -6.76 -34.42
N CYS A 122 -4.65 -6.87 -33.16
CA CYS A 122 -6.06 -7.03 -32.80
C CYS A 122 -6.89 -5.79 -33.15
N ASN A 123 -6.45 -4.61 -32.73
CA ASN A 123 -7.12 -3.33 -33.05
C ASN A 123 -7.17 -3.09 -34.56
N THR A 124 -6.03 -3.27 -35.25
CA THR A 124 -5.95 -3.01 -36.70
C THR A 124 -6.84 -3.94 -37.49
N LEU A 125 -6.83 -5.24 -37.18
CA LEU A 125 -7.66 -6.22 -37.91
C LEU A 125 -9.16 -5.94 -37.69
N ALA A 126 -9.59 -5.60 -36.47
CA ALA A 126 -10.98 -5.26 -36.16
C ALA A 126 -11.45 -4.03 -36.98
N CYS A 127 -10.62 -2.97 -36.98
CA CYS A 127 -10.92 -1.74 -37.73
C CYS A 127 -10.97 -1.97 -39.25
N VAL A 128 -10.02 -2.74 -39.79
CA VAL A 128 -10.01 -3.10 -41.24
C VAL A 128 -11.26 -3.89 -41.62
N ILE A 129 -11.66 -4.88 -40.79
CA ILE A 129 -12.89 -5.65 -41.01
C ILE A 129 -14.11 -4.74 -41.03
N ALA A 130 -14.24 -3.84 -40.04
CA ALA A 130 -15.37 -2.91 -39.98
C ALA A 130 -15.47 -2.02 -41.22
N LEU A 131 -14.36 -1.38 -41.60
CA LEU A 131 -14.32 -0.50 -42.80
C LEU A 131 -14.61 -1.27 -44.08
N LYS A 132 -14.03 -2.45 -44.25
CA LYS A 132 -14.25 -3.32 -45.41
C LYS A 132 -15.69 -3.79 -45.54
N THR A 133 -16.32 -4.20 -44.41
CA THR A 133 -17.71 -4.65 -44.36
C THR A 133 -18.67 -3.60 -44.91
N TRP A 134 -18.44 -2.35 -44.58
CA TRP A 134 -19.30 -1.23 -45.01
C TRP A 134 -18.80 -0.50 -46.27
N GLY A 135 -17.70 -0.97 -46.86
CA GLY A 135 -17.15 -0.40 -48.11
C GLY A 135 -16.68 1.05 -48.01
N CYS A 136 -16.18 1.46 -46.82
CA CYS A 136 -15.68 2.80 -46.60
C CYS A 136 -14.18 2.80 -46.19
N GLY A 137 -13.49 3.95 -46.25
CA GLY A 137 -12.11 4.11 -45.85
C GLY A 137 -11.12 3.19 -46.62
N ALA A 138 -11.24 3.07 -47.95
CA ALA A 138 -10.42 2.13 -48.75
C ALA A 138 -8.90 2.35 -48.53
N GLU A 139 -8.45 3.59 -48.43
CA GLU A 139 -7.04 3.90 -48.12
C GLU A 139 -6.63 3.46 -46.72
N ASN A 140 -7.50 3.68 -45.72
CA ASN A 140 -7.26 3.21 -44.37
C ASN A 140 -7.18 1.68 -44.30
N VAL A 141 -8.04 0.97 -45.05
CA VAL A 141 -8.01 -0.48 -45.14
C VAL A 141 -6.67 -0.97 -45.68
N GLU A 142 -6.20 -0.41 -46.80
CA GLU A 142 -4.93 -0.86 -47.41
C GLU A 142 -3.72 -0.58 -46.49
N ARG A 143 -3.65 0.60 -45.88
CA ARG A 143 -2.60 0.94 -44.91
C ARG A 143 -2.62 -0.02 -43.69
N GLY A 144 -3.81 -0.36 -43.22
CA GLY A 144 -3.96 -1.31 -42.10
C GLY A 144 -3.53 -2.73 -42.48
N LEU A 145 -3.87 -3.20 -43.68
CA LEU A 145 -3.42 -4.50 -44.18
C LEU A 145 -1.91 -4.55 -44.38
N GLU A 146 -1.32 -3.48 -44.93
CA GLU A 146 0.14 -3.38 -45.08
C GLU A 146 0.83 -3.41 -43.70
N PHE A 147 0.30 -2.67 -42.70
CA PHE A 147 0.84 -2.73 -41.35
C PHE A 147 0.83 -4.16 -40.81
N ILE A 148 -0.29 -4.89 -40.90
CA ILE A 148 -0.38 -6.29 -40.42
C ILE A 148 0.64 -7.17 -41.12
N ARG A 149 0.75 -7.10 -42.44
CA ARG A 149 1.71 -7.93 -43.24
C ARG A 149 3.16 -7.70 -42.77
N LEU A 150 3.54 -6.45 -42.51
CA LEU A 150 4.90 -6.07 -42.11
C LEU A 150 5.23 -6.40 -40.67
N ASN A 151 4.23 -6.36 -39.78
CA ASN A 151 4.43 -6.43 -38.32
C ASN A 151 3.90 -7.70 -37.68
N LEU A 152 3.41 -8.67 -38.43
CA LEU A 152 2.85 -9.91 -37.86
C LEU A 152 3.85 -10.65 -36.98
N GLY A 153 5.15 -10.62 -37.33
CA GLY A 153 6.24 -11.19 -36.54
C GLY A 153 6.42 -10.59 -35.13
N LYS A 154 5.97 -9.35 -34.92
CA LYS A 154 6.04 -8.69 -33.62
C LYS A 154 5.21 -9.35 -32.53
N ILE A 155 4.17 -10.12 -32.90
CA ILE A 155 3.38 -10.91 -31.95
C ILE A 155 4.25 -11.97 -31.24
N GLU A 156 5.25 -12.53 -31.90
CA GLU A 156 6.16 -13.53 -31.29
C GLU A 156 7.24 -12.89 -30.41
N GLU A 157 7.48 -11.58 -30.54
CA GLU A 157 8.43 -10.83 -29.72
C GLU A 157 7.82 -10.40 -28.38
N ASP A 158 6.47 -10.34 -28.29
CA ASP A 158 5.76 -9.94 -27.07
C ASP A 158 5.78 -11.04 -26.01
N ASP A 159 5.79 -10.63 -24.74
CA ASP A 159 5.60 -11.56 -23.62
C ASP A 159 4.16 -12.12 -23.65
N PRO A 160 3.98 -13.45 -23.74
CA PRO A 160 2.65 -14.08 -23.66
C PRO A 160 1.84 -13.71 -22.42
N ALA A 161 2.48 -13.31 -21.33
CA ALA A 161 1.80 -12.82 -20.11
C ALA A 161 1.02 -11.52 -20.35
N HIS A 162 1.42 -10.73 -21.34
CA HIS A 162 0.78 -9.47 -21.75
C HIS A 162 -0.21 -9.63 -22.92
N MET A 163 -0.67 -10.83 -23.18
CA MET A 163 -1.68 -11.07 -24.20
C MET A 163 -3.03 -10.44 -23.79
N PRO A 164 -3.68 -9.62 -24.66
CA PRO A 164 -4.99 -9.05 -24.40
C PRO A 164 -6.06 -10.09 -24.04
N ILE A 165 -7.04 -9.68 -23.24
CA ILE A 165 -8.14 -10.56 -22.81
C ILE A 165 -8.89 -11.09 -24.02
N GLY A 166 -9.01 -12.40 -24.13
CA GLY A 166 -9.75 -13.06 -25.20
C GLY A 166 -9.00 -13.20 -26.54
N PHE A 167 -7.77 -12.66 -26.67
CA PHE A 167 -7.01 -12.69 -27.94
C PHE A 167 -6.96 -14.05 -28.59
N GLU A 168 -6.67 -15.12 -27.84
CA GLU A 168 -6.56 -16.49 -28.36
C GLU A 168 -7.85 -17.04 -28.98
N ILE A 169 -9.01 -16.45 -28.66
CA ILE A 169 -10.31 -16.83 -29.21
C ILE A 169 -10.76 -15.85 -30.29
N VAL A 170 -10.60 -14.57 -30.01
CA VAL A 170 -11.15 -13.48 -30.83
C VAL A 170 -10.32 -13.23 -32.07
N PHE A 171 -8.98 -13.12 -31.94
CA PHE A 171 -8.12 -12.81 -33.10
C PHE A 171 -8.20 -13.85 -34.20
N PRO A 172 -8.16 -15.18 -33.92
CA PRO A 172 -8.40 -16.20 -34.95
C PRO A 172 -9.81 -16.14 -35.57
N ALA A 173 -10.85 -15.81 -34.77
CA ALA A 173 -12.20 -15.65 -35.31
C ALA A 173 -12.27 -14.47 -36.28
N MET A 174 -11.60 -13.36 -35.97
CA MET A 174 -11.49 -12.22 -36.91
C MET A 174 -10.70 -12.56 -38.18
N LEU A 175 -9.68 -13.41 -38.10
CA LEU A 175 -8.95 -13.88 -39.28
C LEU A 175 -9.88 -14.70 -40.25
N GLU A 176 -10.81 -15.49 -39.71
CA GLU A 176 -11.82 -16.19 -40.49
C GLU A 176 -12.78 -15.21 -41.19
N GLU A 177 -13.22 -14.14 -40.48
CA GLU A 177 -14.04 -13.08 -41.07
C GLU A 177 -13.27 -12.30 -42.15
N ALA A 178 -12.01 -11.95 -41.88
CA ALA A 178 -11.14 -11.29 -42.87
C ALA A 178 -10.98 -12.11 -44.16
N LYS A 179 -10.79 -13.42 -44.02
CA LYS A 179 -10.71 -14.35 -45.17
C LYS A 179 -12.03 -14.39 -45.94
N ALA A 180 -13.17 -14.42 -45.26
CA ALA A 180 -14.49 -14.38 -45.89
C ALA A 180 -14.76 -13.08 -46.65
N LEU A 181 -14.22 -11.95 -46.19
CA LEU A 181 -14.27 -10.62 -46.84
C LEU A 181 -13.26 -10.45 -47.99
N GLY A 182 -12.42 -11.46 -48.24
CA GLY A 182 -11.42 -11.41 -49.31
C GLY A 182 -10.26 -10.45 -49.00
N LEU A 183 -9.95 -10.23 -47.72
CA LEU A 183 -8.79 -9.43 -47.33
C LEU A 183 -7.48 -10.21 -47.55
N ASP A 184 -6.48 -9.55 -48.12
CA ASP A 184 -5.20 -10.17 -48.46
C ASP A 184 -4.26 -10.19 -47.26
N LEU A 185 -4.21 -11.30 -46.52
CA LEU A 185 -3.34 -11.54 -45.38
C LEU A 185 -2.55 -12.85 -45.58
N PRO A 186 -1.39 -13.01 -44.90
CA PRO A 186 -0.55 -14.21 -45.05
C PRO A 186 -1.10 -15.38 -44.20
N TYR A 187 -2.29 -15.89 -44.55
CA TYR A 187 -3.00 -16.95 -43.81
C TYR A 187 -2.22 -18.24 -43.60
N GLU A 188 -1.29 -18.52 -44.52
CA GLU A 188 -0.45 -19.73 -44.46
C GLU A 188 0.85 -19.51 -43.65
N SER A 189 1.04 -18.32 -43.04
CA SER A 189 2.21 -18.07 -42.20
C SER A 189 2.20 -18.98 -40.96
N PRO A 190 3.37 -19.46 -40.51
CA PRO A 190 3.46 -20.32 -39.32
C PRO A 190 2.82 -19.70 -38.08
N ILE A 191 2.94 -18.38 -37.91
CA ILE A 191 2.39 -17.63 -36.78
C ILE A 191 0.87 -17.75 -36.75
N LEU A 192 0.18 -17.46 -37.85
CA LEU A 192 -1.27 -17.54 -37.92
C LEU A 192 -1.78 -18.97 -37.80
N GLN A 193 -1.06 -19.96 -38.31
CA GLN A 193 -1.40 -21.37 -38.14
C GLN A 193 -1.25 -21.80 -36.68
N SER A 194 -0.20 -21.33 -35.96
CA SER A 194 -0.02 -21.57 -34.55
C SER A 194 -1.16 -20.98 -33.71
N ILE A 195 -1.58 -19.76 -34.03
CA ILE A 195 -2.69 -19.07 -33.35
C ILE A 195 -4.02 -19.83 -33.57
N HIS A 196 -4.30 -20.31 -34.80
CA HIS A 196 -5.47 -21.14 -35.05
C HIS A 196 -5.44 -22.49 -34.31
N ALA A 197 -4.28 -23.12 -34.24
CA ALA A 197 -4.10 -24.37 -33.48
C ALA A 197 -4.34 -24.14 -31.95
N ALA A 198 -3.82 -23.05 -31.39
CA ALA A 198 -4.04 -22.67 -30.01
C ALA A 198 -5.54 -22.44 -29.70
N ARG A 199 -6.27 -21.75 -30.63
CA ARG A 199 -7.74 -21.60 -30.51
C ARG A 199 -8.45 -22.94 -30.47
N ALA A 200 -8.11 -23.86 -31.38
CA ALA A 200 -8.76 -25.16 -31.45
C ALA A 200 -8.60 -25.98 -30.16
N GLU A 201 -7.42 -25.92 -29.53
CA GLU A 201 -7.18 -26.55 -28.23
C GLU A 201 -7.93 -25.87 -27.08
N LYS A 202 -8.04 -24.55 -27.13
CA LYS A 202 -8.77 -23.76 -26.11
C LYS A 202 -10.28 -23.99 -26.21
N MET A 203 -10.82 -24.06 -27.42
CA MET A 203 -12.25 -24.35 -27.67
C MET A 203 -12.69 -25.71 -27.08
N LYS A 204 -11.82 -26.73 -27.12
CA LYS A 204 -12.11 -28.04 -26.49
C LYS A 204 -12.28 -27.95 -24.98
N LYS A 205 -11.66 -26.94 -24.34
CA LYS A 205 -11.68 -26.75 -22.88
C LYS A 205 -12.81 -25.83 -22.41
N ILE A 206 -13.50 -25.14 -23.33
CA ILE A 206 -14.62 -24.27 -23.00
C ILE A 206 -15.86 -25.09 -22.72
N PRO A 207 -16.40 -25.12 -21.49
CA PRO A 207 -17.60 -25.88 -21.19
C PRO A 207 -18.83 -25.09 -21.66
N MET A 208 -19.25 -25.29 -22.91
CA MET A 208 -20.36 -24.55 -23.55
C MET A 208 -21.67 -24.62 -22.75
N GLU A 209 -21.94 -25.74 -22.08
CA GLU A 209 -23.13 -25.86 -21.25
C GLU A 209 -23.06 -24.95 -20.01
N ILE A 210 -21.87 -24.79 -19.40
CA ILE A 210 -21.66 -23.87 -18.30
C ILE A 210 -21.79 -22.41 -18.78
N LEU A 211 -21.17 -22.09 -19.92
CA LEU A 211 -21.24 -20.76 -20.54
C LEU A 211 -22.70 -20.30 -20.76
N HIS A 212 -23.59 -21.21 -21.17
CA HIS A 212 -24.99 -20.89 -21.44
C HIS A 212 -25.89 -20.81 -20.18
N ASN A 213 -25.43 -21.32 -19.03
CA ASN A 213 -26.27 -21.41 -17.84
C ASN A 213 -25.76 -20.62 -16.64
N TYR A 214 -24.47 -20.22 -16.62
CA TYR A 214 -23.86 -19.54 -15.49
C TYR A 214 -23.03 -18.34 -15.92
N PRO A 215 -23.04 -17.24 -15.17
CA PRO A 215 -22.15 -16.10 -15.41
C PRO A 215 -20.68 -16.52 -15.29
N THR A 216 -19.90 -16.26 -16.35
CA THR A 216 -18.45 -16.50 -16.38
C THR A 216 -17.74 -15.35 -17.06
N THR A 217 -16.42 -15.23 -16.88
CA THR A 217 -15.58 -14.23 -17.56
C THR A 217 -15.62 -14.33 -19.09
N LEU A 218 -16.03 -15.47 -19.66
CA LEU A 218 -16.20 -15.66 -21.10
C LEU A 218 -17.28 -14.75 -21.70
N LEU A 219 -18.26 -14.30 -20.90
CA LEU A 219 -19.25 -13.32 -21.33
C LEU A 219 -18.61 -12.00 -21.81
N HIS A 220 -17.38 -11.73 -21.38
CA HIS A 220 -16.62 -10.55 -21.80
C HIS A 220 -16.04 -10.67 -23.21
N SER A 221 -15.99 -11.86 -23.82
CA SER A 221 -15.36 -12.14 -25.13
C SER A 221 -16.23 -12.96 -26.06
N LEU A 222 -17.57 -12.78 -25.99
CA LEU A 222 -18.55 -13.53 -26.83
C LEU A 222 -18.39 -13.28 -28.31
N GLU A 223 -17.81 -12.13 -28.71
CA GLU A 223 -17.53 -11.82 -30.10
C GLU A 223 -16.57 -12.81 -30.76
N GLY A 224 -15.71 -13.47 -29.98
CA GLY A 224 -14.87 -14.57 -30.49
C GLY A 224 -15.56 -15.94 -30.59
N LEU A 225 -16.77 -16.05 -30.02
CA LEU A 225 -17.57 -17.27 -29.94
C LEU A 225 -18.91 -17.18 -30.69
N HIS A 226 -19.14 -16.07 -31.39
CA HIS A 226 -20.46 -15.68 -31.92
C HIS A 226 -21.15 -16.70 -32.79
N LYS A 227 -20.41 -17.60 -33.44
CA LYS A 227 -20.93 -18.70 -34.27
C LYS A 227 -21.22 -19.98 -33.48
N ASP A 228 -20.67 -20.09 -32.27
CA ASP A 228 -20.67 -21.32 -31.47
C ASP A 228 -21.65 -21.25 -30.29
N VAL A 229 -22.25 -20.10 -30.01
CA VAL A 229 -23.12 -19.88 -28.84
C VAL A 229 -24.60 -19.82 -29.20
N ASP A 230 -25.43 -20.20 -28.21
CA ASP A 230 -26.89 -20.04 -28.21
C ASP A 230 -27.27 -18.70 -27.58
N TRP A 231 -27.55 -17.73 -28.42
CA TRP A 231 -27.84 -16.35 -28.00
C TRP A 231 -29.12 -16.23 -27.12
N GLU A 232 -30.15 -17.07 -27.38
CA GLU A 232 -31.36 -17.04 -26.56
C GLU A 232 -31.09 -17.44 -25.10
N LYS A 233 -30.16 -18.37 -24.89
CA LYS A 233 -29.73 -18.77 -23.56
C LYS A 233 -28.87 -17.68 -22.91
N LEU A 234 -27.97 -17.08 -23.68
CA LEU A 234 -27.08 -16.02 -23.17
C LEU A 234 -27.81 -14.76 -22.75
N LEU A 235 -28.94 -14.38 -23.40
CA LEU A 235 -29.74 -13.22 -22.99
C LEU A 235 -30.19 -13.28 -21.53
N ARG A 236 -30.29 -14.46 -20.93
CA ARG A 236 -30.63 -14.63 -19.51
C ARG A 236 -29.49 -14.25 -18.55
N LEU A 237 -28.25 -14.20 -19.09
CA LEU A 237 -27.04 -13.85 -18.36
C LEU A 237 -26.59 -12.40 -18.58
N GLN A 238 -27.47 -11.60 -19.23
CA GLN A 238 -27.21 -10.18 -19.46
C GLN A 238 -27.19 -9.41 -18.14
N CYS A 239 -26.23 -8.50 -17.99
CA CYS A 239 -26.14 -7.59 -16.84
C CYS A 239 -27.36 -6.67 -16.79
N ALA A 240 -27.67 -6.13 -15.58
CA ALA A 240 -28.80 -5.24 -15.36
C ALA A 240 -28.81 -3.99 -16.26
N ASN A 241 -27.62 -3.52 -16.67
CA ASN A 241 -27.45 -2.37 -17.57
C ASN A 241 -27.60 -2.72 -19.05
N GLY A 242 -27.87 -3.97 -19.41
CA GLY A 242 -28.05 -4.44 -20.77
C GLY A 242 -26.78 -4.96 -21.46
N SER A 243 -25.64 -4.92 -20.80
CA SER A 243 -24.37 -5.41 -21.36
C SER A 243 -24.12 -6.90 -21.08
N PHE A 244 -23.18 -7.48 -21.81
CA PHE A 244 -22.55 -8.76 -21.47
C PHE A 244 -21.22 -8.49 -20.76
N LEU A 245 -21.24 -8.66 -19.45
CA LEU A 245 -20.13 -8.43 -18.53
C LEU A 245 -19.37 -7.12 -18.84
N PHE A 246 -20.16 -6.05 -19.05
CA PHE A 246 -19.68 -4.68 -19.31
C PHE A 246 -18.80 -4.51 -20.56
N SER A 247 -18.80 -5.49 -21.49
CA SER A 247 -18.05 -5.46 -22.74
C SER A 247 -18.86 -4.83 -23.86
N PRO A 248 -18.43 -3.71 -24.46
CA PRO A 248 -19.10 -3.14 -25.65
C PRO A 248 -19.04 -4.07 -26.85
N ALA A 249 -17.90 -4.73 -27.14
CA ALA A 249 -17.75 -5.64 -28.27
C ALA A 249 -18.67 -6.86 -28.16
N SER A 250 -18.70 -7.55 -26.99
CA SER A 250 -19.62 -8.68 -26.76
C SER A 250 -21.08 -8.25 -26.87
N THR A 251 -21.43 -7.07 -26.34
CA THR A 251 -22.78 -6.52 -26.39
C THR A 251 -23.18 -6.09 -27.79
N ALA A 252 -22.27 -5.51 -28.58
CA ALA A 252 -22.49 -5.19 -29.98
C ALA A 252 -22.73 -6.45 -30.82
N CYS A 253 -21.95 -7.49 -30.59
CA CYS A 253 -22.13 -8.78 -31.21
C CYS A 253 -23.50 -9.39 -30.86
N ALA A 254 -23.88 -9.40 -29.59
CA ALA A 254 -25.21 -9.85 -29.15
C ALA A 254 -26.34 -9.05 -29.81
N LEU A 255 -26.22 -7.71 -29.88
CA LEU A 255 -27.19 -6.86 -30.56
C LEU A 255 -27.38 -7.25 -32.06
N ALA A 256 -26.27 -7.50 -32.73
CA ALA A 256 -26.30 -7.90 -34.15
C ALA A 256 -27.08 -9.20 -34.40
N TYR A 257 -26.96 -10.17 -33.48
CA TYR A 257 -27.63 -11.49 -33.60
C TYR A 257 -29.04 -11.51 -33.03
N THR A 258 -29.30 -10.77 -31.93
CA THR A 258 -30.57 -10.88 -31.18
C THR A 258 -31.52 -9.73 -31.40
N LYS A 259 -31.00 -8.57 -31.79
CA LYS A 259 -31.73 -7.28 -31.88
C LYS A 259 -32.28 -6.81 -30.50
N ASP A 260 -31.67 -7.23 -29.40
CA ASP A 260 -32.12 -6.94 -28.06
C ASP A 260 -32.06 -5.42 -27.75
N GLU A 261 -33.17 -4.86 -27.25
CA GLU A 261 -33.29 -3.43 -27.01
C GLU A 261 -32.37 -2.96 -25.85
N LYS A 262 -32.10 -3.80 -24.84
CA LYS A 262 -31.22 -3.44 -23.73
C LYS A 262 -29.76 -3.33 -24.18
N CYS A 263 -29.33 -4.21 -25.07
CA CYS A 263 -28.02 -4.10 -25.73
C CYS A 263 -27.90 -2.78 -26.49
N LEU A 264 -28.95 -2.42 -27.26
CA LEU A 264 -29.00 -1.17 -28.00
C LEU A 264 -28.91 0.07 -27.08
N ASP A 265 -29.68 0.07 -26.00
CA ASP A 265 -29.70 1.18 -25.03
C ASP A 265 -28.35 1.36 -24.32
N TYR A 266 -27.71 0.26 -23.96
CA TYR A 266 -26.36 0.28 -23.39
C TYR A 266 -25.37 0.94 -24.35
N LEU A 267 -25.29 0.48 -25.60
CA LEU A 267 -24.37 1.01 -26.60
C LEU A 267 -24.64 2.48 -26.94
N LYS A 268 -25.92 2.89 -27.07
CA LYS A 268 -26.27 4.29 -27.29
C LYS A 268 -25.79 5.21 -26.18
N LYS A 269 -25.94 4.79 -24.91
CA LYS A 269 -25.44 5.55 -23.76
C LYS A 269 -23.92 5.70 -23.79
N LEU A 270 -23.19 4.62 -24.15
CA LEU A 270 -21.74 4.70 -24.28
C LEU A 270 -21.31 5.67 -25.37
N LEU A 271 -21.88 5.55 -26.57
CA LEU A 271 -21.54 6.41 -27.70
C LEU A 271 -21.77 7.89 -27.43
N LEU A 272 -22.77 8.23 -26.59
CA LEU A 272 -22.99 9.61 -26.15
C LEU A 272 -21.90 10.06 -25.15
N ASN A 273 -21.47 9.17 -24.26
CA ASN A 273 -20.49 9.50 -23.23
C ASN A 273 -19.04 9.60 -23.77
N PHE A 274 -18.73 8.86 -24.84
CA PHE A 274 -17.38 8.72 -25.38
C PHE A 274 -17.24 9.22 -26.84
N ASP A 275 -18.06 10.20 -27.21
CA ASP A 275 -18.02 10.87 -28.54
C ASP A 275 -17.96 9.91 -29.74
N ASN A 276 -18.92 8.97 -29.79
CA ASN A 276 -19.09 7.96 -30.85
C ASN A 276 -18.02 6.85 -30.92
N ALA A 277 -17.11 6.79 -29.96
CA ALA A 277 -16.26 5.63 -29.66
C ALA A 277 -16.79 4.88 -28.42
N VAL A 278 -16.13 3.79 -28.04
CA VAL A 278 -16.40 3.09 -26.78
C VAL A 278 -15.10 2.61 -26.15
N PRO A 279 -15.03 2.48 -24.81
CA PRO A 279 -13.89 1.83 -24.13
C PRO A 279 -13.96 0.30 -24.25
N ASN A 280 -12.93 -0.42 -23.77
CA ASN A 280 -12.94 -1.88 -23.79
C ASN A 280 -13.83 -2.52 -22.70
N VAL A 281 -14.16 -1.76 -21.66
CA VAL A 281 -15.04 -2.18 -20.56
C VAL A 281 -15.71 -0.94 -19.95
N HIS A 282 -17.00 -1.01 -19.63
CA HIS A 282 -17.70 0.08 -18.94
C HIS A 282 -19.08 -0.38 -18.41
N PRO A 283 -19.45 -0.02 -17.18
CA PRO A 283 -18.73 0.84 -16.22
C PRO A 283 -17.51 0.18 -15.56
N VAL A 284 -16.70 1.03 -14.92
CA VAL A 284 -15.56 0.66 -14.07
C VAL A 284 -15.58 1.49 -12.77
N ASP A 285 -16.77 1.77 -12.30
CA ASP A 285 -17.06 2.74 -11.25
C ASP A 285 -16.57 2.30 -9.86
N LEU A 286 -16.59 1.02 -9.53
CA LEU A 286 -16.05 0.51 -8.26
C LEU A 286 -14.53 0.47 -8.31
N PHE A 287 -13.96 -0.03 -9.41
CA PHE A 287 -12.54 -0.08 -9.63
C PHE A 287 -11.90 1.30 -9.52
N GLU A 288 -12.39 2.29 -10.26
CA GLU A 288 -11.84 3.66 -10.24
C GLU A 288 -11.84 4.24 -8.83
N ARG A 289 -12.93 4.10 -8.07
CA ARG A 289 -13.03 4.61 -6.68
C ARG A 289 -12.06 3.93 -5.73
N LEU A 290 -11.92 2.63 -5.83
CA LEU A 290 -11.00 1.89 -4.97
C LEU A 290 -9.54 2.26 -5.27
N TRP A 291 -9.17 2.28 -6.54
CA TRP A 291 -7.78 2.56 -6.94
C TRP A 291 -7.37 4.01 -6.67
N ILE A 292 -8.24 5.00 -6.88
CA ILE A 292 -7.91 6.40 -6.52
C ILE A 292 -7.71 6.55 -5.00
N VAL A 293 -8.55 5.90 -4.18
CA VAL A 293 -8.39 5.94 -2.71
C VAL A 293 -7.07 5.29 -2.30
N ASP A 294 -6.77 4.08 -2.79
CA ASP A 294 -5.51 3.38 -2.50
C ASP A 294 -4.29 4.23 -2.92
N ARG A 295 -4.33 4.87 -4.10
CA ARG A 295 -3.24 5.73 -4.57
C ARG A 295 -3.01 6.92 -3.64
N LEU A 296 -4.05 7.66 -3.28
CA LEU A 296 -3.95 8.85 -2.42
C LEU A 296 -3.51 8.50 -1.00
N GLU A 297 -3.93 7.35 -0.45
CA GLU A 297 -3.46 6.86 0.85
C GLU A 297 -1.99 6.49 0.81
N ARG A 298 -1.58 5.69 -0.16
CA ARG A 298 -0.18 5.25 -0.30
C ARG A 298 0.78 6.37 -0.66
N LEU A 299 0.33 7.39 -1.35
CA LEU A 299 1.08 8.62 -1.62
C LEU A 299 1.15 9.56 -0.41
N GLY A 300 0.37 9.30 0.65
CA GLY A 300 0.38 10.06 1.90
C GLY A 300 -0.35 11.40 1.84
N VAL A 301 -1.23 11.60 0.88
CA VAL A 301 -1.98 12.84 0.69
C VAL A 301 -3.49 12.74 0.97
N SER A 302 -3.95 11.58 1.44
CA SER A 302 -5.37 11.28 1.74
C SER A 302 -6.00 12.28 2.72
N ARG A 303 -5.21 12.89 3.62
CA ARG A 303 -5.69 13.89 4.58
C ARG A 303 -6.40 15.09 3.94
N TYR A 304 -6.07 15.43 2.70
CA TYR A 304 -6.71 16.52 1.95
C TYR A 304 -8.07 16.15 1.37
N PHE A 305 -8.41 14.84 1.34
CA PHE A 305 -9.55 14.26 0.62
C PHE A 305 -10.45 13.40 1.53
N LYS A 306 -10.45 13.65 2.84
CA LYS A 306 -11.17 12.83 3.84
C LYS A 306 -12.64 12.62 3.48
N GLN A 307 -13.36 13.69 3.07
CA GLN A 307 -14.76 13.60 2.71
C GLN A 307 -14.97 12.87 1.39
N GLU A 308 -14.15 13.18 0.40
CA GLU A 308 -14.21 12.55 -0.93
C GLU A 308 -13.91 11.04 -0.85
N ILE A 309 -12.94 10.63 -0.02
CA ILE A 309 -12.63 9.22 0.25
C ILE A 309 -13.80 8.53 0.95
N LYS A 310 -14.37 9.18 1.97
CA LYS A 310 -15.54 8.64 2.67
C LYS A 310 -16.70 8.40 1.71
N ASP A 311 -17.05 9.40 0.89
CA ASP A 311 -18.14 9.29 -0.08
C ASP A 311 -17.88 8.19 -1.11
N ALA A 312 -16.63 8.04 -1.58
CA ALA A 312 -16.22 6.98 -2.50
C ALA A 312 -16.37 5.58 -1.88
N LEU A 313 -15.94 5.39 -0.63
CA LEU A 313 -16.05 4.11 0.06
C LEU A 313 -17.49 3.79 0.47
N GLU A 314 -18.30 4.77 0.84
CA GLU A 314 -19.75 4.59 1.05
C GLU A 314 -20.47 4.18 -0.24
N TYR A 315 -20.02 4.69 -1.40
CA TYR A 315 -20.51 4.24 -2.71
C TYR A 315 -20.14 2.77 -2.95
N VAL A 316 -18.89 2.37 -2.74
CA VAL A 316 -18.45 0.97 -2.89
C VAL A 316 -19.21 0.05 -1.95
N TYR A 317 -19.37 0.44 -0.68
CA TYR A 317 -20.08 -0.37 0.33
C TYR A 317 -21.54 -0.63 -0.02
N ARG A 318 -22.23 0.26 -0.72
CA ARG A 318 -23.60 0.04 -1.23
C ARG A 318 -23.71 -1.13 -2.19
N TYR A 319 -22.63 -1.47 -2.88
CA TYR A 319 -22.55 -2.59 -3.84
C TYR A 319 -21.79 -3.79 -3.30
N TRP A 320 -21.30 -3.70 -2.06
CA TRP A 320 -20.64 -4.82 -1.41
C TRP A 320 -21.62 -5.97 -1.19
N THR A 321 -21.16 -7.20 -1.44
CA THR A 321 -21.94 -8.43 -1.23
C THR A 321 -21.17 -9.44 -0.38
N ASP A 322 -21.86 -10.48 0.12
CA ASP A 322 -21.23 -11.61 0.83
C ASP A 322 -20.23 -12.37 -0.05
N PHE A 323 -20.29 -12.18 -1.36
CA PHE A 323 -19.34 -12.73 -2.33
C PHE A 323 -18.25 -11.74 -2.78
N GLY A 324 -18.16 -10.58 -2.16
CA GLY A 324 -17.29 -9.49 -2.58
C GLY A 324 -17.87 -8.68 -3.74
N ILE A 325 -16.98 -8.12 -4.55
CA ILE A 325 -17.31 -7.25 -5.69
C ILE A 325 -16.47 -7.59 -6.93
N GLY A 326 -16.85 -7.07 -8.08
CA GLY A 326 -16.00 -6.93 -9.26
C GLY A 326 -15.77 -5.45 -9.56
N TRP A 327 -15.21 -5.13 -10.71
CA TRP A 327 -14.79 -3.78 -11.12
C TRP A 327 -15.94 -2.76 -11.29
N ALA A 328 -17.18 -3.24 -11.38
CA ALA A 328 -18.34 -2.40 -11.64
C ALA A 328 -19.50 -2.71 -10.70
N SER A 329 -20.33 -1.69 -10.43
CA SER A 329 -21.58 -1.86 -9.68
C SER A 329 -22.52 -2.88 -10.33
N ASN A 330 -23.14 -3.71 -9.49
CA ASN A 330 -24.01 -4.82 -9.93
C ASN A 330 -23.33 -5.85 -10.86
N SER A 331 -22.03 -6.05 -10.75
CA SER A 331 -21.34 -7.11 -11.47
C SER A 331 -21.88 -8.48 -11.07
N ILE A 332 -22.15 -9.32 -12.09
CA ILE A 332 -22.57 -10.73 -11.92
C ILE A 332 -21.38 -11.68 -11.75
N VAL A 333 -20.17 -11.18 -11.91
CA VAL A 333 -18.90 -11.89 -11.68
C VAL A 333 -18.06 -11.05 -10.74
N GLN A 334 -17.57 -11.65 -9.67
CA GLN A 334 -16.63 -11.08 -8.73
C GLN A 334 -15.24 -11.61 -9.00
N ASP A 335 -14.23 -10.84 -8.62
CA ASP A 335 -12.83 -11.23 -8.69
C ASP A 335 -12.09 -10.97 -7.38
N VAL A 336 -10.96 -11.64 -7.19
CA VAL A 336 -10.18 -11.54 -5.96
C VAL A 336 -9.48 -10.19 -5.82
N ASP A 337 -9.15 -9.53 -6.93
CA ASP A 337 -8.38 -8.29 -6.94
C ASP A 337 -9.22 -7.11 -6.42
N ASP A 338 -10.38 -6.87 -7.05
CA ASP A 338 -11.33 -5.84 -6.63
C ASP A 338 -11.91 -6.14 -5.24
N THR A 339 -12.24 -7.42 -4.96
CA THR A 339 -12.72 -7.85 -3.64
C THR A 339 -11.68 -7.58 -2.56
N ALA A 340 -10.41 -7.89 -2.79
CA ALA A 340 -9.34 -7.68 -1.81
C ALA A 340 -9.04 -6.19 -1.58
N MET A 341 -9.01 -5.39 -2.64
CA MET A 341 -8.85 -3.95 -2.52
C MET A 341 -10.00 -3.33 -1.75
N GLY A 342 -11.24 -3.68 -2.10
CA GLY A 342 -12.45 -3.21 -1.42
C GLY A 342 -12.49 -3.64 0.05
N PHE A 343 -12.24 -4.93 0.34
CA PHE A 343 -12.20 -5.46 1.70
C PHE A 343 -11.21 -4.68 2.58
N ARG A 344 -9.98 -4.49 2.08
CA ARG A 344 -8.93 -3.78 2.82
C ARG A 344 -9.32 -2.34 3.14
N LEU A 345 -9.75 -1.58 2.15
CA LEU A 345 -10.11 -0.18 2.32
C LEU A 345 -11.35 -0.02 3.18
N LEU A 346 -12.40 -0.80 2.94
CA LEU A 346 -13.62 -0.75 3.74
C LEU A 346 -13.35 -1.08 5.20
N ARG A 347 -12.60 -2.16 5.48
CA ARG A 347 -12.27 -2.56 6.86
C ARG A 347 -11.44 -1.50 7.59
N LEU A 348 -10.44 -0.92 6.94
CA LEU A 348 -9.60 0.14 7.52
C LEU A 348 -10.39 1.42 7.82
N HIS A 349 -11.46 1.68 7.08
CA HIS A 349 -12.37 2.81 7.30
C HIS A 349 -13.58 2.48 8.19
N GLY A 350 -13.56 1.31 8.85
CA GLY A 350 -14.55 0.94 9.86
C GLY A 350 -15.87 0.38 9.32
N PHE A 351 -15.94 0.01 8.04
CA PHE A 351 -17.08 -0.72 7.50
C PHE A 351 -17.04 -2.19 7.88
N ASP A 352 -18.20 -2.78 8.13
CA ASP A 352 -18.34 -4.20 8.49
C ASP A 352 -18.30 -5.07 7.22
N VAL A 353 -17.22 -5.79 7.04
CA VAL A 353 -16.99 -6.72 5.92
C VAL A 353 -16.40 -8.03 6.44
N SER A 354 -17.00 -9.16 6.01
CA SER A 354 -16.63 -10.52 6.44
C SER A 354 -15.60 -11.18 5.53
N GLU A 355 -14.72 -12.01 6.10
CA GLU A 355 -13.80 -12.88 5.33
C GLU A 355 -14.52 -13.85 4.38
N ASP A 356 -15.81 -14.11 4.59
CA ASP A 356 -16.59 -15.05 3.78
C ASP A 356 -16.63 -14.67 2.29
N CYS A 357 -16.44 -13.39 1.96
CA CYS A 357 -16.35 -12.93 0.57
C CYS A 357 -15.23 -13.60 -0.23
N PHE A 358 -14.20 -14.13 0.43
CA PHE A 358 -13.10 -14.85 -0.22
C PHE A 358 -13.35 -16.35 -0.39
N ARG A 359 -14.40 -16.91 0.20
CA ARG A 359 -14.69 -18.36 0.20
C ARG A 359 -14.82 -18.92 -1.21
N GLN A 360 -15.45 -18.18 -2.13
CA GLN A 360 -15.63 -18.61 -3.50
C GLN A 360 -14.34 -18.72 -4.31
N PHE A 361 -13.29 -18.00 -3.91
CA PHE A 361 -11.97 -18.03 -4.57
C PHE A 361 -11.05 -19.13 -4.02
N TYR A 362 -11.45 -19.80 -2.92
CA TYR A 362 -10.67 -20.86 -2.27
C TYR A 362 -11.09 -22.25 -2.74
N LYS A 363 -10.13 -23.02 -3.25
CA LYS A 363 -10.35 -24.41 -3.68
C LYS A 363 -9.08 -25.23 -3.53
N GLY A 364 -9.19 -26.40 -2.86
CA GLY A 364 -8.12 -27.39 -2.81
C GLY A 364 -6.85 -26.90 -2.07
N GLY A 365 -6.95 -25.95 -1.16
CA GLY A 365 -5.80 -25.35 -0.46
C GLY A 365 -5.22 -24.10 -1.11
N GLU A 366 -5.71 -23.69 -2.28
CA GLU A 366 -5.22 -22.56 -3.07
C GLU A 366 -6.31 -21.50 -3.29
N PHE A 367 -5.89 -20.30 -3.61
CA PHE A 367 -6.76 -19.19 -4.01
C PHE A 367 -6.57 -18.85 -5.48
N PHE A 368 -7.66 -18.44 -6.15
CA PHE A 368 -7.71 -18.16 -7.57
C PHE A 368 -8.35 -16.79 -7.84
N CYS A 369 -8.07 -16.21 -9.03
CA CYS A 369 -8.57 -14.87 -9.36
C CYS A 369 -10.09 -14.81 -9.51
N PHE A 370 -10.73 -15.88 -10.02
CA PHE A 370 -12.17 -15.96 -10.23
C PHE A 370 -12.71 -17.31 -9.74
N ALA A 371 -13.95 -17.31 -9.29
CA ALA A 371 -14.63 -18.53 -8.88
C ALA A 371 -14.70 -19.56 -10.02
N GLY A 372 -14.34 -20.80 -9.72
CA GLY A 372 -14.36 -21.90 -10.69
C GLY A 372 -13.22 -21.92 -11.72
N GLN A 373 -12.30 -20.99 -11.65
CA GLN A 373 -11.08 -20.97 -12.49
C GLN A 373 -9.85 -21.46 -11.72
N THR A 374 -8.73 -21.60 -12.42
CA THR A 374 -7.43 -22.02 -11.86
C THR A 374 -6.33 -20.98 -12.13
N GLY A 375 -6.71 -19.79 -12.57
CA GLY A 375 -5.77 -18.69 -12.83
C GLY A 375 -5.37 -17.96 -11.56
N GLN A 376 -4.07 -17.70 -11.43
CA GLN A 376 -3.46 -16.92 -10.34
C GLN A 376 -2.62 -15.80 -10.96
N ALA A 377 -3.07 -14.54 -10.83
CA ALA A 377 -2.29 -13.37 -11.24
C ALA A 377 -1.54 -12.80 -10.04
N VAL A 378 -0.28 -12.38 -10.24
CA VAL A 378 0.54 -11.79 -9.18
C VAL A 378 -0.14 -10.56 -8.57
N THR A 379 -0.75 -9.71 -9.40
CA THR A 379 -1.49 -8.51 -8.96
C THR A 379 -2.61 -8.85 -7.99
N GLY A 380 -3.50 -9.77 -8.35
CA GLY A 380 -4.62 -10.18 -7.50
C GLY A 380 -4.14 -10.85 -6.20
N MET A 381 -3.11 -11.70 -6.27
CA MET A 381 -2.51 -12.32 -5.09
C MET A 381 -1.80 -11.29 -4.20
N PHE A 382 -1.20 -10.26 -4.77
CA PHE A 382 -0.59 -9.15 -4.02
C PHE A 382 -1.63 -8.31 -3.27
N ASN A 383 -2.73 -7.92 -3.92
CA ASN A 383 -3.81 -7.21 -3.25
C ASN A 383 -4.49 -8.08 -2.18
N PHE A 384 -4.64 -9.38 -2.42
CA PHE A 384 -5.15 -10.31 -1.42
C PHE A 384 -4.17 -10.51 -0.25
N TYR A 385 -2.85 -10.52 -0.50
CA TYR A 385 -1.86 -10.52 0.57
C TYR A 385 -2.00 -9.28 1.47
N ARG A 386 -2.15 -8.09 0.89
CA ARG A 386 -2.37 -6.84 1.64
C ARG A 386 -3.67 -6.88 2.45
N ALA A 387 -4.75 -7.39 1.87
CA ALA A 387 -6.04 -7.52 2.53
C ALA A 387 -6.01 -8.53 3.69
N SER A 388 -5.39 -9.69 3.48
CA SER A 388 -5.33 -10.78 4.46
C SER A 388 -4.48 -10.46 5.70
N GLN A 389 -3.69 -9.38 5.68
CA GLN A 389 -2.97 -8.91 6.85
C GLN A 389 -3.84 -8.12 7.84
N ILE A 390 -5.03 -7.68 7.42
CA ILE A 390 -5.96 -6.93 8.27
C ILE A 390 -7.03 -7.90 8.78
N LEU A 391 -6.58 -9.05 9.28
CA LEU A 391 -7.46 -10.09 9.82
C LEU A 391 -7.75 -9.85 11.31
N PHE A 392 -8.88 -10.38 11.75
CA PHE A 392 -9.31 -10.38 13.14
C PHE A 392 -9.16 -11.78 13.77
N PRO A 393 -9.17 -11.89 15.10
CA PRO A 393 -9.11 -13.19 15.76
C PRO A 393 -10.24 -14.13 15.29
N GLY A 394 -9.87 -15.37 14.90
CA GLY A 394 -10.80 -16.40 14.44
C GLY A 394 -11.10 -16.40 12.94
N GLU A 395 -10.59 -15.48 12.17
CA GLU A 395 -10.74 -15.44 10.70
C GLU A 395 -9.77 -16.41 10.02
N THR A 396 -10.14 -17.69 10.03
CA THR A 396 -9.27 -18.77 9.54
C THR A 396 -9.09 -18.79 8.02
N LEU A 397 -10.03 -18.25 7.27
CA LEU A 397 -9.91 -18.15 5.80
C LEU A 397 -8.87 -17.10 5.40
N LEU A 398 -8.85 -15.95 6.07
CA LEU A 398 -7.83 -14.92 5.87
C LEU A 398 -6.45 -15.39 6.35
N GLU A 399 -6.36 -16.17 7.43
CA GLU A 399 -5.08 -16.78 7.85
C GLU A 399 -4.50 -17.69 6.75
N LYS A 400 -5.34 -18.53 6.15
CA LYS A 400 -4.96 -19.36 5.00
C LYS A 400 -4.57 -18.49 3.81
N GLY A 401 -5.35 -17.44 3.54
CA GLY A 401 -5.07 -16.46 2.49
C GLY A 401 -3.71 -15.79 2.67
N ARG A 402 -3.42 -15.29 3.88
CA ARG A 402 -2.14 -14.67 4.24
C ARG A 402 -0.95 -15.63 4.03
N SER A 403 -1.07 -16.85 4.51
CA SER A 403 -0.02 -17.86 4.36
C SER A 403 0.19 -18.25 2.90
N PHE A 404 -0.88 -18.51 2.16
CA PHE A 404 -0.83 -18.88 0.75
C PHE A 404 -0.22 -17.77 -0.11
N THR A 405 -0.74 -16.54 0.00
CA THR A 405 -0.29 -15.40 -0.83
C THR A 405 1.14 -15.00 -0.50
N LYS A 406 1.54 -15.05 0.77
CA LYS A 406 2.93 -14.81 1.17
C LYS A 406 3.87 -15.78 0.46
N THR A 407 3.62 -17.08 0.57
CA THR A 407 4.45 -18.13 -0.06
C THR A 407 4.46 -17.98 -1.59
N PHE A 408 3.29 -17.66 -2.18
CA PHE A 408 3.18 -17.43 -3.62
C PHE A 408 4.06 -16.25 -4.08
N LEU A 409 3.97 -15.11 -3.38
CA LEU A 409 4.74 -13.90 -3.71
C LEU A 409 6.24 -14.08 -3.47
N GLU A 410 6.64 -14.71 -2.36
CA GLU A 410 8.05 -15.05 -2.08
C GLU A 410 8.65 -15.91 -3.21
N ASN A 411 7.91 -16.91 -3.69
CA ASN A 411 8.33 -17.76 -4.79
C ASN A 411 8.44 -17.01 -6.13
N LYS A 412 7.49 -16.12 -6.40
CA LYS A 412 7.49 -15.29 -7.62
C LYS A 412 8.63 -14.27 -7.61
N HIS A 413 8.83 -13.58 -6.49
CA HIS A 413 9.90 -12.62 -6.30
C HIS A 413 11.29 -13.28 -6.44
N ALA A 414 11.50 -14.43 -5.79
CA ALA A 414 12.77 -15.16 -5.88
C ALA A 414 13.12 -15.61 -7.31
N LYS A 415 12.13 -15.77 -8.20
CA LYS A 415 12.32 -16.14 -9.61
C LYS A 415 12.38 -14.93 -10.55
N GLY A 416 12.17 -13.71 -10.07
CA GLY A 416 12.03 -12.52 -10.91
C GLY A 416 10.76 -12.53 -11.77
N GLU A 417 9.67 -13.17 -11.30
CA GLU A 417 8.39 -13.33 -12.01
C GLU A 417 7.27 -12.44 -11.44
N CYS A 418 7.61 -11.39 -10.70
CA CYS A 418 6.65 -10.44 -10.13
C CYS A 418 6.23 -9.38 -11.17
N HIS A 419 5.60 -9.79 -12.26
CA HIS A 419 5.06 -8.87 -13.26
C HIS A 419 3.59 -8.58 -13.00
N ASP A 420 3.20 -7.30 -13.19
CA ASP A 420 1.78 -6.94 -13.16
C ASP A 420 1.14 -7.46 -14.46
N LYS A 421 0.04 -8.20 -14.31
CA LYS A 421 -0.68 -8.73 -15.46
C LYS A 421 -1.50 -7.66 -16.19
N TRP A 422 -1.91 -6.63 -15.48
CA TRP A 422 -2.89 -5.66 -15.95
C TRP A 422 -2.28 -4.29 -16.26
N ILE A 423 -1.11 -3.96 -15.66
CA ILE A 423 -0.42 -2.69 -15.87
C ILE A 423 0.98 -2.98 -16.43
N LEU A 424 1.16 -2.73 -17.73
CA LEU A 424 2.38 -3.11 -18.45
C LEU A 424 3.62 -2.34 -18.01
N THR A 425 3.43 -1.11 -17.54
CA THR A 425 4.52 -0.18 -17.20
C THR A 425 4.86 -0.17 -15.71
N LYS A 426 4.14 -0.97 -14.90
CA LYS A 426 4.25 -0.94 -13.44
C LYS A 426 5.41 -1.79 -12.91
N ASP A 427 6.19 -1.22 -12.00
CA ASP A 427 7.13 -1.96 -11.14
C ASP A 427 6.40 -2.64 -9.98
N LEU A 428 5.84 -3.82 -10.24
CA LEU A 428 5.17 -4.61 -9.19
C LEU A 428 6.18 -5.31 -8.28
N ASP A 429 7.37 -5.68 -8.78
CA ASP A 429 8.38 -6.40 -8.00
C ASP A 429 8.87 -5.57 -6.81
N GLY A 430 9.15 -4.28 -7.01
CA GLY A 430 9.51 -3.36 -5.92
C GLY A 430 8.40 -3.19 -4.89
N GLU A 431 7.13 -3.17 -5.30
CA GLU A 431 6.00 -3.10 -4.36
C GLU A 431 5.85 -4.42 -3.56
N VAL A 432 6.04 -5.57 -4.19
CA VAL A 432 6.03 -6.89 -3.54
C VAL A 432 7.18 -7.01 -2.56
N ASP A 433 8.40 -6.64 -2.96
CA ASP A 433 9.58 -6.62 -2.07
C ASP A 433 9.30 -5.80 -0.81
N TYR A 434 8.80 -4.57 -0.99
CA TYR A 434 8.43 -3.73 0.16
C TYR A 434 7.42 -4.42 1.07
N ALA A 435 6.32 -4.95 0.54
CA ALA A 435 5.25 -5.54 1.34
C ALA A 435 5.68 -6.83 2.08
N LEU A 436 6.56 -7.63 1.49
CA LEU A 436 7.14 -8.80 2.14
C LEU A 436 8.12 -8.42 3.27
N ASN A 437 8.89 -7.33 3.06
CA ASN A 437 9.85 -6.82 4.04
C ASN A 437 9.18 -6.02 5.16
N PHE A 438 8.12 -5.27 4.86
CA PHE A 438 7.37 -4.44 5.77
C PHE A 438 5.87 -4.82 5.73
N PRO A 439 5.46 -5.95 6.35
CA PRO A 439 4.06 -6.30 6.45
C PRO A 439 3.28 -5.23 7.23
N TRP A 440 1.96 -5.22 7.13
CA TRP A 440 1.08 -4.20 7.67
C TRP A 440 1.42 -3.73 9.10
N TYR A 441 1.67 -4.68 10.00
CA TYR A 441 2.01 -4.40 11.40
C TYR A 441 3.46 -3.94 11.63
N ALA A 442 4.30 -3.93 10.60
CA ALA A 442 5.67 -3.45 10.61
C ALA A 442 5.93 -2.37 9.53
N SER A 443 4.88 -1.81 8.94
CA SER A 443 4.97 -0.73 7.96
C SER A 443 4.63 0.61 8.63
N LEU A 444 5.58 1.55 8.66
CA LEU A 444 5.35 2.91 9.13
C LEU A 444 4.91 3.77 7.94
N SER A 445 3.88 4.59 8.16
CA SER A 445 3.22 5.34 7.08
C SER A 445 4.21 6.14 6.21
N ARG A 446 5.17 6.85 6.83
CA ARG A 446 6.09 7.69 6.06
C ARG A 446 7.14 6.90 5.28
N ILE A 447 7.48 5.69 5.72
CA ILE A 447 8.34 4.77 4.96
C ILE A 447 7.58 4.27 3.73
N GLU A 448 6.33 3.85 3.90
CA GLU A 448 5.47 3.40 2.80
C GLU A 448 5.27 4.51 1.77
N HIS A 449 4.93 5.74 2.21
CA HIS A 449 4.76 6.89 1.31
C HIS A 449 6.03 7.14 0.51
N ARG A 450 7.21 7.20 1.17
CA ARG A 450 8.47 7.45 0.50
C ARG A 450 8.82 6.38 -0.54
N THR A 451 8.57 5.13 -0.20
CA THR A 451 8.81 4.00 -1.13
C THR A 451 7.83 4.05 -2.29
N TYR A 452 6.56 4.31 -2.02
CA TYR A 452 5.55 4.32 -3.08
C TYR A 452 5.69 5.50 -4.06
N LEU A 453 6.27 6.62 -3.63
CA LEU A 453 6.64 7.71 -4.55
C LEU A 453 7.58 7.26 -5.69
N ASP A 454 8.44 6.26 -5.42
CA ASP A 454 9.37 5.72 -6.40
C ASP A 454 8.70 4.68 -7.35
N HIS A 455 7.59 4.06 -6.93
CA HIS A 455 6.89 2.99 -7.68
C HIS A 455 5.55 3.44 -8.30
N TYR A 456 5.09 4.66 -8.03
CA TYR A 456 3.84 5.17 -8.62
C TYR A 456 4.03 5.54 -10.08
N GLY A 457 3.28 4.88 -10.97
CA GLY A 457 3.23 5.20 -12.38
C GLY A 457 2.24 6.32 -12.68
N THR A 458 2.70 7.42 -13.28
CA THR A 458 1.86 8.58 -13.62
C THR A 458 1.08 8.38 -14.92
N ASN A 459 1.65 7.62 -15.85
CA ASN A 459 1.09 7.34 -17.18
C ASN A 459 0.99 5.83 -17.42
N ASP A 460 0.55 5.09 -16.39
CA ASP A 460 0.43 3.64 -16.51
C ASP A 460 -0.54 3.26 -17.63
N ILE A 461 -0.12 2.27 -18.43
CA ILE A 461 -0.87 1.69 -19.52
C ILE A 461 -1.38 0.33 -19.08
N TRP A 462 -2.70 0.21 -19.07
CA TRP A 462 -3.44 -0.97 -18.69
C TRP A 462 -3.75 -1.86 -19.89
N ILE A 463 -3.89 -3.16 -19.64
CA ILE A 463 -4.29 -4.12 -20.63
C ILE A 463 -5.67 -4.70 -20.35
N GLY A 464 -6.54 -4.62 -21.32
CA GLY A 464 -7.84 -5.28 -21.37
C GLY A 464 -7.94 -6.11 -22.63
N LYS A 465 -9.00 -5.93 -23.40
CA LYS A 465 -9.08 -6.40 -24.81
C LYS A 465 -8.21 -5.58 -25.75
N SER A 466 -7.96 -4.35 -25.36
CA SER A 466 -6.98 -3.43 -25.94
C SER A 466 -6.26 -2.68 -24.81
N LEU A 467 -5.16 -2.02 -25.12
CA LEU A 467 -4.48 -1.14 -24.18
C LEU A 467 -5.36 0.08 -23.88
N TYR A 468 -5.31 0.53 -22.60
CA TYR A 468 -6.10 1.68 -22.17
C TYR A 468 -5.42 2.44 -21.01
N LYS A 469 -5.91 3.65 -20.75
CA LYS A 469 -5.48 4.52 -19.66
C LYS A 469 -6.64 4.86 -18.74
N MET A 470 -6.31 5.07 -17.47
CA MET A 470 -7.24 5.50 -16.43
C MET A 470 -6.76 6.83 -15.82
N PRO A 471 -7.11 7.97 -16.42
CA PRO A 471 -6.51 9.26 -16.09
C PRO A 471 -6.82 9.77 -14.68
N TYR A 472 -7.86 9.25 -14.01
CA TYR A 472 -8.15 9.58 -12.61
C TYR A 472 -7.44 8.65 -11.61
N VAL A 473 -6.87 7.54 -12.07
CA VAL A 473 -6.10 6.61 -11.23
C VAL A 473 -4.61 6.87 -11.33
N ASN A 474 -4.11 7.14 -12.55
CA ASN A 474 -2.70 7.33 -12.85
C ASN A 474 -2.50 8.69 -13.54
N ASN A 475 -1.90 9.65 -12.86
CA ASN A 475 -1.57 10.96 -13.42
C ASN A 475 -0.43 11.66 -12.65
N GLU A 476 0.23 12.62 -13.31
CA GLU A 476 1.35 13.37 -12.75
C GLU A 476 0.94 14.24 -11.55
N LEU A 477 -0.29 14.73 -11.55
CA LEU A 477 -0.77 15.65 -10.50
C LEU A 477 -0.75 15.02 -9.10
N PHE A 478 -1.05 13.72 -9.01
CA PHE A 478 -0.99 13.00 -7.72
C PHE A 478 0.45 12.91 -7.23
N LEU A 479 1.38 12.60 -8.12
CA LEU A 479 2.80 12.48 -7.79
C LEU A 479 3.39 13.84 -7.40
N ASP A 480 3.07 14.91 -8.11
CA ASP A 480 3.54 16.26 -7.83
C ASP A 480 3.03 16.76 -6.48
N LEU A 481 1.74 16.56 -6.20
CA LEU A 481 1.16 16.88 -4.89
C LEU A 481 1.86 16.09 -3.78
N ALA A 482 2.06 14.79 -3.97
CA ALA A 482 2.66 13.93 -2.97
C ALA A 482 4.13 14.27 -2.71
N LYS A 483 4.92 14.59 -3.73
CA LYS A 483 6.31 15.03 -3.59
C LYS A 483 6.41 16.38 -2.87
N ALA A 484 5.57 17.34 -3.26
CA ALA A 484 5.54 18.66 -2.62
C ALA A 484 5.14 18.56 -1.15
N ASP A 485 4.13 17.74 -0.84
CA ASP A 485 3.69 17.47 0.51
C ASP A 485 4.75 16.75 1.35
N PHE A 486 5.40 15.75 0.78
CA PHE A 486 6.48 15.03 1.44
C PHE A 486 7.61 15.98 1.83
N ASN A 487 8.08 16.80 0.91
CA ASN A 487 9.16 17.74 1.14
C ASN A 487 8.77 18.82 2.16
N MET A 488 7.53 19.33 2.11
CA MET A 488 7.00 20.29 3.08
C MET A 488 7.01 19.71 4.51
N CYS A 489 6.45 18.50 4.69
CA CYS A 489 6.46 17.82 5.98
C CYS A 489 7.89 17.54 6.46
N GLN A 490 8.78 17.11 5.58
CA GLN A 490 10.19 16.86 5.90
C GLN A 490 10.89 18.15 6.40
N SER A 491 10.63 19.30 5.79
CA SER A 491 11.18 20.59 6.25
C SER A 491 10.68 20.98 7.66
N ILE A 492 9.42 20.68 7.98
CA ILE A 492 8.87 20.86 9.33
C ILE A 492 9.57 19.91 10.32
N HIS A 493 9.71 18.64 9.95
CA HIS A 493 10.33 17.62 10.78
C HIS A 493 11.79 17.94 11.10
N GLN A 494 12.55 18.49 10.18
CA GLN A 494 13.93 18.92 10.41
C GLN A 494 14.02 20.04 11.47
N LYS A 495 13.13 21.04 11.39
CA LYS A 495 13.06 22.13 12.39
C LYS A 495 12.67 21.62 13.78
N GLU A 496 11.75 20.68 13.84
CA GLU A 496 11.35 20.04 15.10
C GLU A 496 12.47 19.17 15.69
N LEU A 497 13.24 18.47 14.86
CA LEU A 497 14.43 17.73 15.31
C LEU A 497 15.48 18.68 15.90
N GLU A 498 15.72 19.84 15.28
CA GLU A 498 16.59 20.86 15.86
C GLU A 498 16.09 21.36 17.22
N GLU A 499 14.78 21.53 17.38
CA GLU A 499 14.18 21.90 18.67
C GLU A 499 14.42 20.82 19.72
N LEU A 500 14.24 19.54 19.36
CA LEU A 500 14.52 18.42 20.25
C LEU A 500 15.99 18.38 20.67
N VAL A 501 16.92 18.57 19.75
CA VAL A 501 18.37 18.60 20.03
C VAL A 501 18.72 19.74 20.98
N ARG A 502 18.14 20.93 20.77
CA ARG A 502 18.32 22.08 21.68
C ARG A 502 17.74 21.81 23.07
N TRP A 503 16.58 21.16 23.17
CA TRP A 503 15.99 20.71 24.41
C TRP A 503 16.88 19.69 25.14
N ASN A 504 17.38 18.68 24.44
CA ASN A 504 18.28 17.65 24.99
C ASN A 504 19.55 18.27 25.56
N ALA A 505 20.15 19.26 24.87
CA ALA A 505 21.30 20.00 25.36
C ALA A 505 20.99 20.79 26.65
N LYS A 506 19.81 21.42 26.76
CA LYS A 506 19.38 22.12 27.98
C LYS A 506 19.19 21.19 29.17
N CYS A 507 18.84 19.92 28.94
CA CYS A 507 18.72 18.90 29.97
C CYS A 507 20.08 18.37 30.47
N ASN A 508 21.20 18.73 29.80
CA ASN A 508 22.57 18.25 30.08
C ASN A 508 22.73 16.73 29.98
N PHE A 509 21.87 16.03 29.20
CA PHE A 509 21.96 14.57 29.06
C PHE A 509 23.23 14.11 28.32
N LYS A 510 23.85 14.97 27.50
CA LYS A 510 25.15 14.70 26.89
C LYS A 510 26.31 14.46 27.87
N GLU A 511 26.18 14.99 29.08
CA GLU A 511 27.20 14.82 30.15
C GLU A 511 27.13 13.42 30.79
N LEU A 512 26.02 12.68 30.57
CA LEU A 512 25.79 11.34 31.06
C LEU A 512 26.45 10.30 30.14
N GLN A 513 27.73 10.02 30.35
CA GLN A 513 28.54 9.15 29.48
C GLN A 513 28.04 7.69 29.39
N PHE A 514 27.26 7.23 30.35
CA PHE A 514 26.65 5.91 30.36
C PHE A 514 25.39 5.83 29.47
N ALA A 515 24.77 6.99 29.17
CA ALA A 515 23.49 7.05 28.48
C ALA A 515 23.64 7.17 26.99
N ARG A 516 22.90 6.35 26.26
CA ARG A 516 22.79 6.38 24.79
C ARG A 516 22.18 7.71 24.33
N GLN A 517 22.79 8.33 23.33
CA GLN A 517 22.29 9.56 22.73
C GLN A 517 21.47 9.20 21.48
N LYS A 518 20.12 9.21 21.58
CA LYS A 518 19.19 8.69 20.58
C LYS A 518 18.15 9.69 20.08
N SER A 519 18.48 10.98 20.08
CA SER A 519 17.55 12.06 19.68
C SER A 519 16.97 11.85 18.26
N VAL A 520 17.80 11.39 17.32
CA VAL A 520 17.39 11.20 15.91
C VAL A 520 16.44 10.02 15.77
N GLU A 521 16.78 8.87 16.36
CA GLU A 521 15.95 7.66 16.31
C GLU A 521 14.61 7.87 17.05
N CYS A 522 14.65 8.55 18.21
CA CYS A 522 13.44 8.92 18.95
C CYS A 522 12.54 9.84 18.12
N TYR A 523 13.10 10.85 17.46
CA TYR A 523 12.33 11.74 16.60
C TYR A 523 11.83 11.04 15.35
N PHE A 524 12.65 10.18 14.72
CA PHE A 524 12.25 9.39 13.55
C PHE A 524 11.02 8.55 13.86
N SER A 525 10.95 7.90 15.03
CA SER A 525 9.78 7.08 15.40
C SER A 525 8.48 7.89 15.39
N ALA A 526 8.52 9.14 15.86
CA ALA A 526 7.39 10.06 15.82
C ALA A 526 7.06 10.53 14.39
N ALA A 527 8.06 10.99 13.64
CA ALA A 527 7.87 11.54 12.30
C ALA A 527 7.45 10.51 11.27
N ALA A 528 7.87 9.24 11.42
CA ALA A 528 7.52 8.16 10.52
C ALA A 528 6.06 7.69 10.64
N THR A 529 5.38 8.02 11.74
CA THR A 529 3.99 7.63 12.03
C THR A 529 3.01 8.80 12.06
N MET A 530 3.40 9.91 12.66
CA MET A 530 2.58 11.13 12.82
C MET A 530 3.16 12.24 11.95
N PHE A 531 3.09 12.10 10.63
CA PHE A 531 3.82 12.98 9.71
C PHE A 531 3.10 14.30 9.40
N GLU A 532 1.83 14.43 9.70
CA GLU A 532 0.99 15.59 9.38
C GLU A 532 1.44 16.84 10.16
N PRO A 533 1.44 18.03 9.52
CA PRO A 533 1.86 19.29 10.19
C PRO A 533 1.11 19.58 11.49
N GLU A 534 -0.17 19.27 11.55
CA GLU A 534 -1.02 19.47 12.73
C GLU A 534 -0.62 18.62 13.94
N MET A 535 0.17 17.55 13.74
CA MET A 535 0.67 16.67 14.79
C MET A 535 2.01 17.15 15.42
N ALA A 536 2.49 18.35 15.09
CA ALA A 536 3.79 18.87 15.50
C ALA A 536 4.03 18.77 17.02
N LYS A 537 3.07 19.20 17.83
CA LYS A 537 3.17 19.11 19.30
C LYS A 537 3.22 17.66 19.78
N ALA A 538 2.38 16.79 19.23
CA ALA A 538 2.36 15.38 19.57
C ALA A 538 3.71 14.72 19.27
N ARG A 539 4.32 15.00 18.11
CA ARG A 539 5.66 14.50 17.75
C ARG A 539 6.74 14.92 18.71
N LEU A 540 6.78 16.21 19.08
CA LEU A 540 7.79 16.73 20.01
C LEU A 540 7.64 16.12 21.41
N VAL A 541 6.41 15.95 21.90
CA VAL A 541 6.15 15.29 23.19
C VAL A 541 6.59 13.83 23.14
N TRP A 542 6.20 13.10 22.10
CA TRP A 542 6.63 11.72 21.89
C TRP A 542 8.16 11.60 21.91
N ALA A 543 8.85 12.42 21.12
CA ALA A 543 10.30 12.36 21.01
C ALA A 543 11.02 12.71 22.31
N ARG A 544 10.54 13.74 23.05
CA ARG A 544 11.08 14.10 24.37
C ARG A 544 10.89 12.96 25.39
N CYS A 545 9.71 12.33 25.41
CA CYS A 545 9.46 11.18 26.26
C CYS A 545 10.34 9.98 25.88
N CYS A 546 10.53 9.69 24.58
CA CYS A 546 11.44 8.63 24.12
C CYS A 546 12.89 8.87 24.56
N VAL A 547 13.39 10.10 24.46
CA VAL A 547 14.75 10.43 24.93
C VAL A 547 14.85 10.26 26.44
N LEU A 548 13.86 10.75 27.20
CA LEU A 548 13.83 10.58 28.65
C LEU A 548 13.81 9.10 29.06
N THR A 549 12.95 8.28 28.43
CA THR A 549 12.91 6.85 28.73
C THR A 549 14.24 6.17 28.40
N THR A 550 14.88 6.54 27.30
CA THR A 550 16.20 5.97 26.93
C THR A 550 17.28 6.27 27.94
N VAL A 551 17.42 7.54 28.36
CA VAL A 551 18.50 7.91 29.32
C VAL A 551 18.24 7.40 30.74
N LEU A 552 16.97 7.30 31.14
CA LEU A 552 16.59 6.72 32.42
C LEU A 552 16.71 5.20 32.44
N ASP A 553 16.37 4.52 31.35
CA ASP A 553 16.57 3.07 31.17
C ASP A 553 18.07 2.74 31.36
N ASP A 554 18.97 3.45 30.68
CA ASP A 554 20.41 3.29 30.82
C ASP A 554 20.91 3.60 32.25
N TYR A 555 20.26 4.52 32.97
CA TYR A 555 20.57 4.80 34.37
C TYR A 555 20.20 3.62 35.28
N PHE A 556 19.03 3.04 35.08
CA PHE A 556 18.58 1.87 35.83
C PHE A 556 19.35 0.60 35.49
N ASP A 557 19.83 0.49 34.28
CA ASP A 557 20.57 -0.67 33.80
C ASP A 557 22.03 -0.70 34.21
N VAL A 558 22.74 0.42 34.10
CA VAL A 558 24.19 0.48 34.25
C VAL A 558 24.68 1.74 34.95
N GLY A 559 23.84 2.77 35.06
CA GLY A 559 24.25 4.09 35.53
C GLY A 559 24.20 4.25 37.07
N GLY A 560 23.28 3.55 37.73
CA GLY A 560 23.00 3.68 39.16
C GLY A 560 23.29 2.44 40.00
N THR A 561 23.54 2.59 41.32
CA THR A 561 23.46 1.49 42.26
C THR A 561 22.00 1.30 42.71
N ILE A 562 21.64 0.14 43.24
CA ILE A 562 20.27 -0.13 43.73
C ILE A 562 19.81 0.90 44.74
N GLU A 563 20.70 1.35 45.65
CA GLU A 563 20.39 2.37 46.64
C GLU A 563 20.10 3.73 45.97
N GLU A 564 20.90 4.11 44.97
CA GLU A 564 20.66 5.33 44.20
C GLU A 564 19.33 5.25 43.41
N LEU A 565 19.00 4.08 42.83
CA LEU A 565 17.75 3.87 42.07
C LEU A 565 16.52 3.96 43.01
N ARG A 566 16.59 3.40 44.19
CA ARG A 566 15.54 3.52 45.21
C ARG A 566 15.33 4.98 45.64
N LEU A 567 16.41 5.72 45.91
CA LEU A 567 16.33 7.14 46.23
C LEU A 567 15.75 7.97 45.11
N PHE A 568 16.14 7.67 43.88
CA PHE A 568 15.59 8.33 42.68
C PHE A 568 14.08 8.10 42.54
N LEU A 569 13.63 6.86 42.71
CA LEU A 569 12.20 6.53 42.66
C LEU A 569 11.41 7.22 43.77
N GLU A 570 11.96 7.33 44.96
CA GLU A 570 11.32 8.06 46.05
C GLU A 570 11.20 9.56 45.77
N ALA A 571 12.18 10.17 45.12
CA ALA A 571 12.09 11.55 44.67
C ALA A 571 10.98 11.72 43.58
N VAL A 572 10.85 10.75 42.64
CA VAL A 572 9.79 10.74 41.61
C VAL A 572 8.40 10.60 42.26
N LYS A 573 8.22 9.68 43.23
CA LYS A 573 6.94 9.49 43.95
C LYS A 573 6.49 10.75 44.66
N ARG A 574 7.42 11.46 45.33
CA ARG A 574 7.12 12.71 46.04
C ARG A 574 6.91 13.88 45.07
N TRP A 575 7.46 13.83 43.89
CA TRP A 575 7.41 14.87 42.85
C TRP A 575 7.82 16.25 43.40
N ASP A 576 8.91 16.30 44.16
CA ASP A 576 9.40 17.51 44.82
C ASP A 576 10.84 17.83 44.43
N SER A 577 11.05 18.95 43.75
CA SER A 577 12.36 19.38 43.25
C SER A 577 13.35 19.75 44.37
N THR A 578 12.89 19.92 45.62
CA THR A 578 13.77 20.22 46.77
C THR A 578 14.48 18.96 47.29
N LEU A 579 14.04 17.76 46.89
CA LEU A 579 14.62 16.49 47.34
C LEU A 579 15.88 16.07 46.59
N VAL A 580 16.38 16.90 45.68
CA VAL A 580 17.63 16.64 44.93
C VAL A 580 18.88 16.64 45.80
N GLU A 581 18.85 17.22 47.03
CA GLU A 581 19.99 17.27 47.96
C GLU A 581 20.50 15.87 48.38
N GLY A 582 19.70 14.84 48.25
CA GLY A 582 20.08 13.45 48.54
C GLY A 582 20.54 12.62 47.35
N LEU A 583 20.45 13.18 46.14
CA LEU A 583 20.76 12.49 44.91
C LEU A 583 22.22 12.73 44.47
N SER A 584 22.81 11.74 43.76
CA SER A 584 24.09 11.96 43.08
C SER A 584 23.95 12.99 41.94
N ALA A 585 25.06 13.58 41.50
CA ALA A 585 25.05 14.57 40.45
C ALA A 585 24.33 14.08 39.17
N LYS A 586 24.59 12.84 38.74
CA LYS A 586 23.92 12.21 37.57
C LYS A 586 22.41 12.00 37.79
N ALA A 587 22.03 11.56 38.98
CA ALA A 587 20.62 11.41 39.37
C ALA A 587 19.89 12.76 39.44
N THR A 588 20.57 13.80 39.87
CA THR A 588 20.03 15.18 39.91
C THR A 588 19.75 15.70 38.48
N VAL A 589 20.67 15.49 37.53
CA VAL A 589 20.45 15.85 36.11
C VAL A 589 19.24 15.12 35.54
N LEU A 590 19.12 13.80 35.75
CA LEU A 590 18.02 12.98 35.28
C LEU A 590 16.68 13.37 35.89
N PHE A 591 16.64 13.54 37.22
CA PHE A 591 15.43 13.97 37.92
C PHE A 591 14.96 15.35 37.45
N SER A 592 15.87 16.31 37.34
CA SER A 592 15.56 17.66 36.89
C SER A 592 15.04 17.65 35.44
N GLY A 593 15.65 16.86 34.55
CA GLY A 593 15.18 16.66 33.17
C GLY A 593 13.78 16.08 33.13
N LEU A 594 13.51 15.00 33.87
CA LEU A 594 12.19 14.39 34.00
C LEU A 594 11.16 15.35 34.56
N TYR A 595 11.43 15.95 35.74
CA TYR A 595 10.54 16.85 36.43
C TYR A 595 10.13 18.06 35.58
N ASN A 596 11.12 18.75 34.99
CA ASN A 596 10.86 19.93 34.17
C ASN A 596 10.09 19.57 32.89
N THR A 597 10.41 18.45 32.23
CA THR A 597 9.76 18.05 31.00
C THR A 597 8.32 17.62 31.22
N VAL A 598 8.06 16.77 32.24
CA VAL A 598 6.70 16.32 32.55
C VAL A 598 5.81 17.47 33.00
N ASN A 599 6.35 18.42 33.81
CA ASN A 599 5.59 19.60 34.18
C ASN A 599 5.31 20.55 33.01
N SER A 600 6.27 20.71 32.06
CA SER A 600 6.05 21.47 30.80
C SER A 600 4.96 20.80 29.96
N ILE A 601 5.03 19.51 29.77
CA ILE A 601 4.01 18.72 29.03
C ILE A 601 2.65 18.89 29.72
N SER A 602 2.59 18.80 31.04
CA SER A 602 1.34 18.98 31.82
C SER A 602 0.72 20.36 31.60
N GLN A 603 1.54 21.43 31.64
CA GLN A 603 1.08 22.79 31.39
C GLN A 603 0.58 22.99 29.97
N GLU A 604 1.31 22.48 28.97
CA GLU A 604 0.89 22.53 27.59
C GLU A 604 -0.39 21.70 27.33
N ALA A 605 -0.49 20.52 27.97
CA ALA A 605 -1.68 19.66 27.88
C ALA A 605 -2.91 20.32 28.50
N TYR A 606 -2.75 21.07 29.63
CA TYR A 606 -3.84 21.84 30.21
C TYR A 606 -4.46 22.82 29.21
N LEU A 607 -3.64 23.47 28.38
CA LEU A 607 -4.13 24.40 27.34
C LEU A 607 -4.92 23.70 26.23
N VAL A 608 -4.63 22.43 25.95
CA VAL A 608 -5.31 21.62 24.91
C VAL A 608 -6.55 20.94 25.46
N GLN A 609 -6.46 20.31 26.65
CA GLN A 609 -7.49 19.48 27.25
C GLN A 609 -8.47 20.28 28.12
N GLY A 610 -8.12 21.51 28.49
CA GLY A 610 -8.94 22.35 29.39
C GLY A 610 -9.01 21.86 30.85
N ARG A 611 -8.15 20.89 31.23
CA ARG A 611 -8.11 20.29 32.58
C ARG A 611 -6.71 19.88 32.99
N ASP A 612 -6.48 19.70 34.29
CA ASP A 612 -5.20 19.19 34.81
C ASP A 612 -5.07 17.68 34.58
N VAL A 613 -4.03 17.28 33.85
CA VAL A 613 -3.70 15.88 33.52
C VAL A 613 -2.39 15.42 34.21
N SER A 614 -1.81 16.28 35.08
CA SER A 614 -0.51 16.04 35.72
C SER A 614 -0.46 14.73 36.50
N HIS A 615 -1.56 14.37 37.17
CA HIS A 615 -1.65 13.15 37.98
C HIS A 615 -1.54 11.88 37.13
N HIS A 616 -2.11 11.86 35.91
CA HIS A 616 -1.97 10.74 34.99
C HIS A 616 -0.52 10.61 34.48
N LEU A 617 0.10 11.73 34.08
CA LEU A 617 1.50 11.74 33.65
C LEU A 617 2.41 11.18 34.75
N ARG A 618 2.32 11.73 35.98
CA ARG A 618 3.12 11.27 37.10
C ARG A 618 2.93 9.79 37.43
N TYR A 619 1.68 9.32 37.42
CA TYR A 619 1.35 7.91 37.68
C TYR A 619 2.04 6.96 36.73
N PHE A 620 2.03 7.23 35.39
CA PHE A 620 2.64 6.32 34.44
C PHE A 620 4.17 6.37 34.44
N TRP A 621 4.77 7.53 34.74
CA TRP A 621 6.23 7.62 34.99
C TRP A 621 6.65 6.88 36.25
N GLU A 622 5.93 7.02 37.34
CA GLU A 622 6.17 6.28 38.59
C GLU A 622 6.01 4.76 38.37
N ARG A 623 4.93 4.33 37.71
CA ARG A 623 4.64 2.92 37.41
C ARG A 623 5.77 2.30 36.61
N TRP A 624 6.19 2.96 35.53
CA TRP A 624 7.30 2.51 34.73
C TRP A 624 8.59 2.35 35.55
N LEU A 625 9.03 3.37 36.25
CA LEU A 625 10.26 3.34 37.04
C LEU A 625 10.22 2.33 38.18
N THR A 626 9.03 2.09 38.75
CA THR A 626 8.84 1.05 39.77
C THR A 626 9.08 -0.34 39.20
N SER A 627 8.58 -0.60 37.99
CA SER A 627 8.77 -1.86 37.27
C SER A 627 10.22 -2.08 36.87
N THR A 628 10.88 -1.04 36.38
CA THR A 628 12.31 -1.10 36.00
C THR A 628 13.21 -1.34 37.23
N LEU A 629 12.91 -0.70 38.37
CA LEU A 629 13.61 -0.99 39.61
C LEU A 629 13.45 -2.45 40.05
N THR A 630 12.25 -3.03 39.90
CA THR A 630 12.00 -4.44 40.24
C THR A 630 12.87 -5.38 39.40
N GLU A 631 13.02 -5.09 38.09
CA GLU A 631 13.93 -5.87 37.22
C GLU A 631 15.39 -5.74 37.68
N SER A 632 15.85 -4.53 38.03
CA SER A 632 17.20 -4.31 38.57
C SER A 632 17.42 -5.08 39.87
N GLU A 633 16.42 -5.12 40.79
CA GLU A 633 16.47 -5.91 42.02
C GLU A 633 16.51 -7.40 41.79
N TRP A 634 15.82 -7.89 40.73
CA TRP A 634 15.89 -9.32 40.33
C TRP A 634 17.30 -9.69 39.85
N VAL A 635 17.97 -8.80 39.11
CA VAL A 635 19.35 -9.02 38.67
C VAL A 635 20.28 -9.08 39.86
N GLU A 636 20.19 -8.12 40.78
CA GLU A 636 21.04 -8.07 41.99
C GLU A 636 20.86 -9.28 42.90
N SER A 637 19.62 -9.71 43.11
CA SER A 637 19.29 -10.88 43.94
C SER A 637 19.41 -12.23 43.24
N ASN A 638 19.68 -12.27 41.91
CA ASN A 638 19.62 -13.46 41.08
C ASN A 638 18.26 -14.19 41.15
N TYR A 639 17.19 -13.45 41.40
CA TYR A 639 15.84 -14.00 41.40
C TYR A 639 15.41 -14.48 40.00
N ILE A 640 14.75 -15.62 39.95
CA ILE A 640 14.21 -16.19 38.69
C ILE A 640 12.68 -16.17 38.80
N PRO A 641 11.99 -15.19 38.18
CA PRO A 641 10.54 -15.14 38.18
C PRO A 641 9.95 -16.23 37.29
N THR A 642 8.70 -16.61 37.50
CA THR A 642 7.89 -17.31 36.50
C THR A 642 7.59 -16.39 35.32
N MET A 643 7.23 -16.96 34.16
CA MET A 643 6.83 -16.17 33.00
C MET A 643 5.69 -15.18 33.34
N GLN A 644 4.71 -15.63 34.16
CA GLN A 644 3.58 -14.79 34.57
C GLN A 644 4.03 -13.64 35.47
N GLU A 645 4.93 -13.86 36.42
CA GLU A 645 5.49 -12.80 37.27
C GLU A 645 6.33 -11.82 36.45
N TYR A 646 7.15 -12.37 35.55
CA TYR A 646 7.97 -11.57 34.65
C TYR A 646 7.11 -10.63 33.81
N MET A 647 6.10 -11.12 33.10
CA MET A 647 5.28 -10.28 32.21
C MET A 647 4.53 -9.16 32.96
N LYS A 648 4.11 -9.40 34.22
CA LYS A 648 3.48 -8.34 35.04
C LYS A 648 4.39 -7.13 35.29
N VAL A 649 5.71 -7.36 35.37
CA VAL A 649 6.73 -6.34 35.59
C VAL A 649 7.29 -5.85 34.25
N ALA A 650 7.57 -6.75 33.33
CA ALA A 650 8.23 -6.46 32.06
C ALA A 650 7.34 -5.73 31.04
N GLU A 651 6.01 -5.91 31.07
CA GLU A 651 5.09 -5.15 30.22
C GLU A 651 5.12 -3.63 30.54
N PRO A 652 5.00 -3.18 31.79
CA PRO A 652 5.18 -1.76 32.09
C PRO A 652 6.63 -1.28 31.87
N SER A 653 7.66 -2.10 32.18
CA SER A 653 9.06 -1.68 32.11
C SER A 653 9.59 -1.43 30.70
N ILE A 654 8.87 -1.84 29.66
CA ILE A 654 9.22 -1.50 28.25
C ILE A 654 9.09 -0.01 27.94
N ALA A 655 8.56 0.83 28.84
CA ALA A 655 8.47 2.30 28.77
C ALA A 655 7.50 2.86 27.71
N LEU A 656 6.60 2.09 27.13
CA LEU A 656 5.70 2.58 26.06
C LEU A 656 4.55 3.45 26.62
N GLU A 657 4.07 3.15 27.85
CA GLU A 657 2.95 3.88 28.46
C GLU A 657 3.21 5.38 28.66
N PRO A 658 4.32 5.81 29.27
CA PRO A 658 4.58 7.24 29.46
C PRO A 658 4.76 7.99 28.16
N ILE A 659 5.25 7.34 27.09
CA ILE A 659 5.38 7.94 25.76
C ILE A 659 4.01 8.13 25.10
N VAL A 660 3.22 7.05 25.01
CA VAL A 660 1.93 7.06 24.33
C VAL A 660 0.95 7.98 25.03
N LEU A 661 0.76 7.84 26.35
CA LEU A 661 -0.20 8.67 27.10
C LEU A 661 0.13 10.16 27.00
N SER A 662 1.41 10.52 27.21
CA SER A 662 1.83 11.93 27.12
C SER A 662 1.47 12.54 25.77
N THR A 663 1.61 11.76 24.71
CA THR A 663 1.32 12.18 23.34
C THR A 663 -0.18 12.29 23.05
N LEU A 664 -1.00 11.39 23.61
CA LEU A 664 -2.45 11.36 23.38
C LEU A 664 -3.15 12.67 23.75
N PHE A 665 -2.63 13.40 24.75
CA PHE A 665 -3.18 14.71 25.13
C PHE A 665 -3.01 15.80 24.07
N PHE A 666 -2.23 15.55 23.02
CA PHE A 666 -1.94 16.50 21.94
C PHE A 666 -2.50 16.07 20.58
N VAL A 667 -3.34 15.03 20.54
CA VAL A 667 -4.01 14.61 19.32
C VAL A 667 -5.05 15.67 18.94
N PRO A 668 -4.97 16.29 17.74
CA PRO A 668 -5.86 17.36 17.37
C PRO A 668 -7.34 16.93 17.33
N GLY A 669 -8.20 17.73 17.98
CA GLY A 669 -9.65 17.49 17.96
C GLY A 669 -10.15 16.44 18.97
N GLU A 670 -9.24 15.79 19.71
CA GLU A 670 -9.61 14.75 20.68
C GLU A 670 -9.42 15.24 22.12
N LEU A 671 -10.45 15.06 22.93
CA LEU A 671 -10.38 15.28 24.38
C LEU A 671 -10.40 13.94 25.09
N LEU A 672 -9.30 13.58 25.73
CA LEU A 672 -9.15 12.30 26.41
C LEU A 672 -9.57 12.43 27.87
N SER A 673 -10.79 12.01 28.23
CA SER A 673 -11.33 12.13 29.59
C SER A 673 -10.69 11.14 30.58
N ASP A 674 -10.84 11.43 31.89
CA ASP A 674 -10.38 10.53 32.96
C ASP A 674 -11.08 9.17 32.90
N GLU A 675 -12.39 9.16 32.55
CA GLU A 675 -13.16 7.93 32.41
C GLU A 675 -12.62 7.04 31.27
N VAL A 676 -12.18 7.65 30.16
CA VAL A 676 -11.60 6.91 29.05
C VAL A 676 -10.25 6.33 29.45
N ILE A 677 -9.37 7.09 30.12
CA ILE A 677 -8.06 6.60 30.60
C ILE A 677 -8.24 5.47 31.63
N ALA A 678 -9.28 5.55 32.47
CA ALA A 678 -9.60 4.51 33.46
C ALA A 678 -10.39 3.33 32.86
N SER A 679 -10.79 3.37 31.60
CA SER A 679 -11.61 2.32 30.98
C SER A 679 -10.83 1.03 30.72
N TYR A 680 -11.57 -0.10 30.71
CA TYR A 680 -11.01 -1.37 30.29
C TYR A 680 -10.47 -1.32 28.85
N ASP A 681 -11.17 -0.66 27.93
CA ASP A 681 -10.76 -0.56 26.52
C ASP A 681 -9.39 0.10 26.38
N TYR A 682 -9.14 1.21 27.10
CA TYR A 682 -7.83 1.89 27.11
C TYR A 682 -6.72 0.97 27.66
N TYR A 683 -6.98 0.38 28.84
CA TYR A 683 -6.03 -0.52 29.47
C TYR A 683 -5.70 -1.72 28.58
N HIS A 684 -6.70 -2.32 27.99
CA HIS A 684 -6.54 -3.51 27.15
C HIS A 684 -5.72 -3.24 25.88
N VAL A 685 -6.02 -2.13 25.16
CA VAL A 685 -5.23 -1.73 24.00
C VAL A 685 -3.76 -1.48 24.38
N MET A 686 -3.51 -0.77 25.49
CA MET A 686 -2.15 -0.49 25.95
C MET A 686 -1.42 -1.78 26.39
N GLN A 687 -2.12 -2.70 27.04
CA GLN A 687 -1.55 -4.00 27.43
C GLN A 687 -1.10 -4.80 26.21
N LEU A 688 -1.91 -4.86 25.13
CA LEU A 688 -1.53 -5.54 23.89
C LEU A 688 -0.26 -4.93 23.27
N VAL A 689 -0.15 -3.60 23.28
CA VAL A 689 1.04 -2.90 22.78
C VAL A 689 2.28 -3.23 23.61
N ASN A 690 2.17 -3.17 24.95
CA ASN A 690 3.26 -3.52 25.86
C ASN A 690 3.68 -4.98 25.70
N HIS A 691 2.71 -5.90 25.63
CA HIS A 691 2.96 -7.33 25.48
C HIS A 691 3.75 -7.63 24.18
N ALA A 692 3.27 -7.15 23.05
CA ALA A 692 3.96 -7.31 21.77
C ALA A 692 5.35 -6.64 21.78
N GLY A 693 5.44 -5.41 22.30
CA GLY A 693 6.68 -4.65 22.36
C GLY A 693 7.74 -5.33 23.23
N ARG A 694 7.36 -5.84 24.40
CA ARG A 694 8.26 -6.57 25.30
C ARG A 694 8.79 -7.85 24.66
N LEU A 695 7.91 -8.69 24.11
CA LEU A 695 8.33 -9.93 23.48
C LEU A 695 9.25 -9.71 22.27
N LEU A 696 8.98 -8.67 21.46
CA LEU A 696 9.85 -8.29 20.36
C LEU A 696 11.25 -7.86 20.82
N ASN A 697 11.31 -7.02 21.85
CA ASN A 697 12.55 -6.55 22.43
C ASN A 697 13.36 -7.70 23.05
N ASP A 698 12.71 -8.56 23.84
CA ASP A 698 13.34 -9.73 24.48
C ASP A 698 13.93 -10.72 23.48
N ILE A 699 13.24 -10.98 22.35
CA ILE A 699 13.76 -11.88 21.31
C ILE A 699 15.07 -11.35 20.73
N GLN A 700 15.19 -10.05 20.53
CA GLN A 700 16.40 -9.46 19.96
C GLN A 700 17.50 -9.22 21.01
N GLY A 701 17.10 -8.91 22.26
CA GLY A 701 18.00 -8.67 23.39
C GLY A 701 18.58 -9.94 24.02
N PHE A 702 17.94 -11.11 23.81
CA PHE A 702 18.14 -12.33 24.58
C PHE A 702 19.62 -12.69 24.83
N LYS A 703 20.45 -12.76 23.76
CA LYS A 703 21.85 -13.18 23.89
C LYS A 703 22.71 -12.17 24.66
N ARG A 704 22.46 -10.88 24.46
CA ARG A 704 23.14 -9.79 25.16
C ARG A 704 22.75 -9.79 26.64
N GLU A 705 21.47 -9.87 26.93
CA GLU A 705 20.90 -9.80 28.29
C GLU A 705 21.24 -11.02 29.12
N LEU A 706 21.28 -12.21 28.50
CA LEU A 706 21.76 -13.43 29.16
C LEU A 706 23.20 -13.26 29.67
N GLY A 707 24.07 -12.62 28.86
CA GLY A 707 25.44 -12.29 29.28
C GLY A 707 25.53 -11.28 30.43
N GLN A 708 24.48 -10.50 30.66
CA GLN A 708 24.36 -9.51 31.75
C GLN A 708 23.62 -10.05 33.00
N GLY A 709 23.20 -11.32 32.96
CA GLY A 709 22.42 -11.93 34.05
C GLY A 709 20.94 -11.53 34.07
N LYS A 710 20.47 -10.75 33.11
CA LYS A 710 19.08 -10.34 32.98
C LYS A 710 18.19 -11.52 32.55
N LYS A 711 16.94 -11.48 32.98
CA LYS A 711 15.92 -12.44 32.60
C LYS A 711 15.13 -11.88 31.42
N SER A 712 14.77 -12.74 30.48
CA SER A 712 13.93 -12.37 29.33
C SER A 712 12.90 -13.45 29.09
N SER A 713 11.84 -13.13 28.34
CA SER A 713 10.78 -14.07 27.99
C SER A 713 11.31 -15.33 27.30
N VAL A 714 12.35 -15.22 26.45
CA VAL A 714 12.98 -16.36 25.77
C VAL A 714 13.60 -17.32 26.79
N GLY A 715 14.42 -16.80 27.73
CA GLY A 715 15.07 -17.62 28.74
C GLY A 715 14.08 -18.26 29.69
N LEU A 716 13.07 -17.52 30.15
CA LEU A 716 12.04 -18.04 31.06
C LEU A 716 11.15 -19.09 30.37
N TYR A 717 10.80 -18.88 29.10
CA TYR A 717 10.05 -19.86 28.34
C TYR A 717 10.79 -21.20 28.22
N MET A 718 12.11 -21.16 27.99
CA MET A 718 12.96 -22.35 27.96
C MET A 718 13.10 -23.03 29.36
N ILE A 719 13.06 -22.24 30.44
CA ILE A 719 13.07 -22.80 31.82
C ILE A 719 11.75 -23.54 32.11
N GLU A 720 10.62 -22.95 31.73
CA GLU A 720 9.29 -23.57 31.92
C GLU A 720 9.02 -24.77 30.98
N HIS A 721 9.73 -24.83 29.84
CA HIS A 721 9.64 -25.87 28.83
C HIS A 721 11.02 -26.46 28.48
N PRO A 722 11.59 -27.29 29.37
CA PRO A 722 12.97 -27.79 29.21
C PRO A 722 13.20 -28.66 27.97
N GLU A 723 12.11 -29.14 27.34
CA GLU A 723 12.13 -30.03 26.17
C GLU A 723 12.37 -29.28 24.85
N ILE A 724 12.26 -27.94 24.83
CA ILE A 724 12.35 -27.16 23.61
C ILE A 724 13.72 -26.46 23.46
N THR A 725 14.08 -26.18 22.20
CA THR A 725 15.27 -25.43 21.85
C THR A 725 15.02 -23.91 21.86
N GLU A 726 16.10 -23.09 21.85
CA GLU A 726 16.01 -21.63 21.69
C GLU A 726 15.21 -21.24 20.44
N VAL A 727 15.44 -21.93 19.32
CA VAL A 727 14.75 -21.65 18.03
C VAL A 727 13.25 -21.92 18.16
N GLU A 728 12.85 -22.98 18.82
CA GLU A 728 11.45 -23.33 19.07
C GLU A 728 10.79 -22.35 20.05
N ALA A 729 11.48 -21.95 21.11
CA ALA A 729 11.00 -20.94 22.06
C ALA A 729 10.74 -19.61 21.34
N ILE A 730 11.67 -19.13 20.53
CA ILE A 730 11.53 -17.92 19.73
C ILE A 730 10.36 -18.06 18.74
N ALA A 731 10.17 -19.22 18.11
CA ALA A 731 9.05 -19.45 17.20
C ALA A 731 7.70 -19.38 17.92
N GLN A 732 7.59 -19.95 19.13
CA GLN A 732 6.37 -19.85 19.94
C GLN A 732 6.09 -18.42 20.38
N LEU A 733 7.10 -17.66 20.82
CA LEU A 733 6.94 -16.26 21.18
C LEU A 733 6.51 -15.41 19.97
N LYS A 734 7.04 -15.67 18.78
CA LYS A 734 6.58 -15.03 17.53
C LYS A 734 5.11 -15.33 17.22
N ASN A 735 4.64 -16.54 17.46
CA ASN A 735 3.22 -16.89 17.32
C ASN A 735 2.35 -16.09 18.31
N ILE A 736 2.82 -15.91 19.54
CA ILE A 736 2.13 -15.10 20.55
C ILE A 736 2.07 -13.64 20.09
N ILE A 737 3.18 -13.08 19.56
CA ILE A 737 3.21 -11.72 18.99
C ILE A 737 2.20 -11.60 17.84
N ASP A 738 2.18 -12.54 16.91
CA ASP A 738 1.23 -12.52 15.78
C ASP A 738 -0.23 -12.51 16.27
N ASN A 739 -0.59 -13.35 17.22
CA ASN A 739 -1.93 -13.37 17.82
C ASN A 739 -2.26 -12.06 18.54
N THR A 740 -1.29 -11.49 19.26
CA THR A 740 -1.44 -10.18 19.93
C THR A 740 -1.67 -9.06 18.93
N MET A 741 -0.95 -9.06 17.81
CA MET A 741 -1.12 -8.07 16.74
C MET A 741 -2.47 -8.20 16.01
N GLN A 742 -2.99 -9.43 15.84
CA GLN A 742 -4.34 -9.66 15.31
C GLN A 742 -5.41 -9.10 16.25
N GLN A 743 -5.26 -9.36 17.54
CA GLN A 743 -6.17 -8.81 18.55
C GLN A 743 -6.08 -7.28 18.62
N LEU A 744 -4.89 -6.72 18.52
CA LEU A 744 -4.70 -5.27 18.46
C LEU A 744 -5.35 -4.65 17.22
N ASN A 745 -5.25 -5.29 16.04
CA ASN A 745 -5.98 -4.86 14.83
C ASN A 745 -7.49 -4.76 15.08
N TRP A 746 -8.07 -5.77 15.72
CA TRP A 746 -9.49 -5.77 16.08
C TRP A 746 -9.84 -4.60 17.02
N GLU A 747 -9.06 -4.44 18.10
CA GLU A 747 -9.28 -3.38 19.09
C GLU A 747 -9.17 -1.98 18.51
N VAL A 748 -8.28 -1.77 17.55
CA VAL A 748 -8.09 -0.47 16.89
C VAL A 748 -9.25 -0.13 15.96
N ILE A 749 -9.77 -1.12 15.25
CA ILE A 749 -10.82 -0.91 14.23
C ILE A 749 -12.22 -0.91 14.85
N ARG A 750 -12.53 -1.83 15.80
CA ARG A 750 -13.87 -1.90 16.40
C ARG A 750 -14.23 -0.60 17.14
N PRO A 751 -15.49 -0.19 17.17
CA PRO A 751 -15.95 0.94 17.99
C PRO A 751 -15.75 0.64 19.50
N THR A 752 -15.17 1.61 20.23
CA THR A 752 -14.95 1.53 21.68
C THR A 752 -15.12 2.91 22.31
N SER A 753 -14.96 3.00 23.64
CA SER A 753 -14.95 4.28 24.36
C SER A 753 -13.69 5.11 24.03
N VAL A 754 -12.62 4.50 23.57
CA VAL A 754 -11.35 5.17 23.21
C VAL A 754 -11.47 5.75 21.81
N PRO A 755 -11.18 7.06 21.60
CA PRO A 755 -11.23 7.69 20.29
C PRO A 755 -10.34 6.97 19.26
N SER A 756 -10.81 6.88 18.01
CA SER A 756 -10.10 6.16 16.94
C SER A 756 -8.67 6.68 16.71
N ALA A 757 -8.48 7.99 16.71
CA ALA A 757 -7.14 8.60 16.57
C ALA A 757 -6.21 8.21 17.72
N CYS A 758 -6.73 8.08 18.96
CA CYS A 758 -5.96 7.61 20.10
C CYS A 758 -5.55 6.13 19.94
N LYS A 759 -6.48 5.27 19.49
CA LYS A 759 -6.19 3.85 19.21
C LYS A 759 -5.16 3.69 18.10
N GLN A 760 -5.21 4.55 17.08
CA GLN A 760 -4.22 4.55 16.01
C GLN A 760 -2.80 4.87 16.50
N LEU A 761 -2.64 5.75 17.50
CA LEU A 761 -1.35 6.02 18.13
C LEU A 761 -0.79 4.81 18.87
N HIS A 762 -1.63 4.05 19.58
CA HIS A 762 -1.23 2.78 20.19
C HIS A 762 -0.75 1.79 19.13
N PHE A 763 -1.49 1.66 18.03
CA PHE A 763 -1.10 0.78 16.92
C PHE A 763 0.21 1.23 16.25
N ASN A 764 0.42 2.53 16.10
CA ASN A 764 1.67 3.08 15.58
C ASN A 764 2.86 2.75 16.51
N MET A 765 2.67 2.77 17.84
CA MET A 765 3.71 2.32 18.77
C MET A 765 4.06 0.84 18.54
N ALA A 766 3.07 -0.04 18.42
CA ALA A 766 3.31 -1.45 18.14
C ALA A 766 4.03 -1.67 16.79
N ARG A 767 3.70 -0.87 15.77
CA ARG A 767 4.39 -0.87 14.46
C ARG A 767 5.85 -0.43 14.59
N ILE A 768 6.12 0.62 15.37
CA ILE A 768 7.48 1.08 15.64
C ILE A 768 8.30 -0.03 16.31
N MET A 769 7.75 -0.70 17.32
CA MET A 769 8.40 -1.82 17.97
C MET A 769 8.71 -2.97 16.98
N ASN A 770 7.77 -3.27 16.09
CA ASN A 770 8.00 -4.25 15.02
C ASN A 770 9.10 -3.82 14.05
N VAL A 771 9.18 -2.55 13.66
CA VAL A 771 10.26 -2.06 12.78
C VAL A 771 11.60 -2.13 13.47
N PHE A 772 11.68 -1.71 14.73
CA PHE A 772 12.95 -1.70 15.46
C PHE A 772 13.46 -3.10 15.82
N TYR A 773 12.57 -4.04 16.18
CA TYR A 773 12.96 -5.31 16.79
C TYR A 773 12.57 -6.56 15.99
N ARG A 774 12.09 -6.44 14.76
CA ARG A 774 11.66 -7.61 13.98
C ARG A 774 12.81 -8.49 13.50
N ARG A 775 13.92 -7.89 13.06
CA ARG A 775 15.08 -8.60 12.48
C ARG A 775 16.30 -8.52 13.37
N THR A 776 16.57 -7.34 13.87
CA THR A 776 17.73 -7.00 14.70
C THR A 776 17.28 -6.00 15.77
N ASP A 777 18.18 -5.69 16.74
CA ASP A 777 17.98 -4.53 17.62
C ASP A 777 18.35 -3.24 16.86
N GLY A 778 17.46 -2.77 16.00
CA GLY A 778 17.64 -1.57 15.17
C GLY A 778 17.68 -0.26 15.98
N PHE A 779 17.17 -0.25 17.21
CA PHE A 779 17.25 0.93 18.07
C PHE A 779 18.66 1.09 18.67
N SER A 780 19.25 0.01 19.14
CA SER A 780 20.61 0.02 19.72
C SER A 780 21.71 -0.01 18.65
N SER A 781 21.48 -0.72 17.54
CA SER A 781 22.42 -0.85 16.41
C SER A 781 21.85 -0.23 15.13
N PRO A 782 22.09 1.06 14.87
CA PRO A 782 21.34 1.86 13.90
C PRO A 782 21.69 1.63 12.41
N THR A 783 22.60 0.72 12.08
CA THR A 783 23.07 0.55 10.68
C THR A 783 21.93 0.24 9.68
N GLU A 784 20.99 -0.65 10.04
CA GLU A 784 19.81 -0.93 9.20
C GLU A 784 18.80 0.21 9.19
N MET A 785 18.68 0.92 10.32
CA MET A 785 17.76 2.04 10.46
C MET A 785 18.26 3.31 9.77
N ALA A 786 19.58 3.46 9.57
CA ALA A 786 20.19 4.66 8.98
C ALA A 786 19.59 5.00 7.62
N GLY A 787 19.39 3.99 6.76
CA GLY A 787 18.76 4.17 5.45
C GLY A 787 17.33 4.69 5.54
N LEU A 788 16.52 4.15 6.46
CA LEU A 788 15.12 4.58 6.66
C LEU A 788 15.06 6.00 7.25
N VAL A 789 15.89 6.28 8.26
CA VAL A 789 16.02 7.62 8.87
C VAL A 789 16.39 8.65 7.80
N LYS A 790 17.38 8.34 6.96
CA LYS A 790 17.86 9.21 5.88
C LYS A 790 16.74 9.51 4.88
N LYS A 791 16.04 8.49 4.40
CA LYS A 791 14.93 8.61 3.44
C LYS A 791 13.78 9.45 4.00
N VAL A 792 13.42 9.26 5.26
CA VAL A 792 12.26 9.95 5.86
C VAL A 792 12.60 11.39 6.27
N LEU A 793 13.76 11.63 6.90
CA LEU A 793 14.07 12.93 7.52
C LEU A 793 14.96 13.83 6.66
N PHE A 794 15.82 13.28 5.78
CA PHE A 794 16.90 14.05 5.19
C PHE A 794 16.97 14.04 3.66
N GLU A 795 16.49 12.99 2.98
CA GLU A 795 16.51 12.91 1.52
C GLU A 795 15.22 13.48 0.93
N PRO A 796 15.24 14.67 0.32
CA PRO A 796 14.08 15.22 -0.36
C PRO A 796 13.77 14.43 -1.63
N THR A 797 12.48 14.42 -2.00
CA THR A 797 12.06 13.92 -3.31
C THR A 797 12.28 14.98 -4.39
N THR A 798 12.74 14.57 -5.58
CA THR A 798 12.89 15.49 -6.72
C THR A 798 11.54 15.92 -7.24
N CYS A 799 11.21 17.22 -7.15
CA CYS A 799 10.04 17.83 -7.78
C CYS A 799 10.45 18.42 -9.13
N LEU A 800 9.71 18.12 -10.20
CA LEU A 800 10.01 18.64 -11.56
C LEU A 800 9.91 20.17 -11.66
N TYR A 801 9.15 20.83 -10.79
CA TYR A 801 9.01 22.30 -10.76
C TYR A 801 10.10 23.06 -9.99
N GLY A 802 11.06 22.35 -9.36
CA GLY A 802 12.18 22.95 -8.60
C GLY A 802 13.50 23.07 -9.36
N THR A 803 13.62 22.53 -10.56
CA THR A 803 14.88 22.49 -11.33
C THR A 803 15.12 23.66 -12.29
N CYS A 804 14.23 24.65 -12.33
CA CYS A 804 14.42 25.85 -13.22
C CYS A 804 15.34 26.96 -12.67
N PHE A 805 16.00 26.79 -11.51
CA PHE A 805 16.90 27.79 -10.94
C PHE A 805 18.30 27.31 -10.52
N ILE A 806 18.84 26.31 -11.20
CA ILE A 806 20.28 26.05 -11.11
C ILE A 806 20.86 25.90 -12.52
N SER A 807 20.94 26.99 -13.25
CA SER A 807 21.90 27.19 -14.31
C SER A 807 22.15 28.69 -14.49
N SER A 808 23.33 29.05 -14.15
CA SER A 808 24.03 30.35 -14.32
C SER A 808 24.38 31.07 -13.02
N SER A 809 25.47 30.70 -12.44
CA SER A 809 26.55 31.65 -12.10
C SER A 809 27.85 30.87 -11.93
N SER A 810 28.52 30.72 -13.03
CA SER A 810 29.96 30.69 -13.08
C SER A 810 30.45 32.08 -12.65
N TYR A 811 31.10 32.15 -11.51
CA TYR A 811 32.33 32.87 -11.28
C TYR A 811 32.88 32.55 -9.90
#